data_aa2142b6090a31e0250e6094f64eb724
#
_entry.id   aa2142b6090a31e0250e6094f64eb724
#
_cell.length_a   1.000
_cell.length_b   1.000
_cell.length_c   1.000
_cell.angle_alpha   90.00
_cell.angle_beta   90.00
_cell.angle_gamma   90.00
#
_symmetry.space_group_name_H-M   'P 1'
#
loop_
_entity.id
_entity.type
_entity.pdbx_description
1 polymer ?
#
loop_
_entity_poly.entity_id
_entity_poly.type
_entity_poly.pdbx_seq_one_letter_code
_entity_poly.pdbx_strand_id
1 'polypeptide(L)'
;MTDLKIIMRIARTDLAILFYSPIAWFILNVFSFLTTASFTSLMENIVTDYDLSGGKEVSLSGICFLGSYGFLSSVVSNIYIYIPLLTMGLISRETASGSIKLAYSSPVTSGQIVLGKYLAAIGFGCCLMLVPIASAIYGSLVIPSFDWAPVLVALLGLYLLICAYCAIGLFMSSLTTYQVVAAVGTLIILAILNFVGSIGQEYDFIRELTYWLSINGRTIDMLNGVIRSEDVIYFVVVVTLFLTFTTFKLASDRRTISRFRQAISYLGFFVAAMAIGYFTSRPGMIKVWDTTRTKLNSLTENSQHVLAKLTGPVTITNYVNLLDNKSYRYLPIMKKANETIFEPYCLAKPDLQVKYVYYYDFAPNGVANNPKFQGKTVDEMRDYMTMIYNLNPHLFKSPAEIRQIIDLREEQNTFVRIMETQDGKRTFIRDFEDMDATPSEAEITAAIKKMISTPPTVAFIKGDGEREVSKSGDRDYSNFSIEKYSRAALINQGFDVCEIDISHGDTISSLINIVVLAEMRTPLTEKGENQLEAYLARGGNLFILTDTGRQEVMNPFLSKLGIKMEEYQLAQSSADFSPNLILAKATRESGKLTFGFKDDFPKYDLRVSMPGCVALTCSNNDYGFQYTPILETNAKGVWIEKEQTDLQESPVECNASAGEKEQTYITAYALSRQLKDKEQRIIISGDADCISNTELTLSREGYRSGNFNLIIESFRWLSGGEFPIDIRRPHCTDNKLSIGVKDIGTMKTIFIIIIPATLLLIGVGIWFFRRRN
;
A
#
# COMPACT_ATOMS: atom_id res chain seq x y z
N MET A 1 -52.01 -14.67 16.57
CA MET A 1 -50.57 -14.51 16.91
C MET A 1 -49.95 -13.71 15.81
N THR A 2 -49.13 -12.71 16.16
CA THR A 2 -48.41 -11.98 15.15
C THR A 2 -47.36 -12.92 14.52
N ASP A 3 -47.16 -12.83 13.20
CA ASP A 3 -46.21 -13.65 12.42
C ASP A 3 -44.82 -13.75 13.08
N LEU A 4 -44.34 -12.64 13.64
CA LEU A 4 -43.07 -12.53 14.36
C LEU A 4 -43.01 -13.52 15.58
N LYS A 5 -44.08 -13.68 16.33
CA LYS A 5 -44.09 -14.58 17.49
C LYS A 5 -43.95 -16.06 17.07
N ILE A 6 -44.52 -16.42 15.92
CA ILE A 6 -44.39 -17.78 15.36
C ILE A 6 -42.96 -18.03 14.94
N ILE A 7 -42.35 -17.10 14.17
CA ILE A 7 -40.97 -17.17 13.71
C ILE A 7 -40.02 -17.33 14.90
N MET A 8 -40.15 -16.46 15.92
CA MET A 8 -39.30 -16.52 17.12
C MET A 8 -39.45 -17.79 17.94
N ARG A 9 -40.66 -18.38 17.95
CA ARG A 9 -40.89 -19.68 18.63
C ARG A 9 -40.19 -20.81 17.91
N ILE A 10 -40.27 -20.84 16.57
CA ILE A 10 -39.54 -21.81 15.73
C ILE A 10 -38.04 -21.63 15.94
N ALA A 11 -37.51 -20.37 15.85
CA ALA A 11 -36.12 -20.09 16.03
C ALA A 11 -35.57 -20.56 17.40
N ARG A 12 -36.35 -20.30 18.49
CA ARG A 12 -35.93 -20.73 19.83
C ARG A 12 -35.94 -22.27 19.95
N THR A 13 -36.88 -22.95 19.34
CA THR A 13 -36.94 -24.42 19.38
C THR A 13 -35.79 -25.03 18.61
N ASP A 14 -35.51 -24.57 17.39
CA ASP A 14 -34.42 -25.08 16.56
C ASP A 14 -33.05 -24.74 17.14
N LEU A 15 -32.86 -23.53 17.72
CA LEU A 15 -31.66 -23.17 18.41
C LEU A 15 -31.41 -24.07 19.64
N ALA A 16 -32.45 -24.35 20.42
CA ALA A 16 -32.35 -25.30 21.53
C ALA A 16 -31.95 -26.70 21.05
N ILE A 17 -32.51 -27.16 19.93
CA ILE A 17 -32.14 -28.46 19.32
C ILE A 17 -30.65 -28.46 18.90
N LEU A 18 -30.13 -27.37 18.36
CA LEU A 18 -28.71 -27.24 18.02
C LEU A 18 -27.84 -27.35 19.27
N PHE A 19 -28.17 -26.61 20.35
CA PHE A 19 -27.42 -26.69 21.60
C PHE A 19 -27.53 -28.05 22.32
N TYR A 20 -28.58 -28.81 22.07
CA TYR A 20 -28.69 -30.17 22.58
C TYR A 20 -27.95 -31.20 21.70
N SER A 21 -27.44 -30.81 20.55
CA SER A 21 -26.71 -31.70 19.65
C SER A 21 -25.20 -31.75 20.04
N PRO A 22 -24.66 -32.97 20.30
CA PRO A 22 -23.21 -33.11 20.54
C PRO A 22 -22.36 -32.61 19.38
N ILE A 23 -22.84 -32.70 18.15
CA ILE A 23 -22.14 -32.24 16.94
C ILE A 23 -21.90 -30.73 16.98
N ALA A 24 -22.87 -29.93 17.42
CA ALA A 24 -22.73 -28.49 17.50
C ALA A 24 -21.66 -28.08 18.51
N TRP A 25 -21.58 -28.75 19.67
CA TRP A 25 -20.52 -28.52 20.66
C TRP A 25 -19.15 -28.97 20.16
N PHE A 26 -19.09 -30.09 19.45
CA PHE A 26 -17.85 -30.53 18.80
C PHE A 26 -17.35 -29.50 17.79
N ILE A 27 -18.23 -29.00 16.92
CA ILE A 27 -17.88 -27.93 15.95
C ILE A 27 -17.39 -26.70 16.68
N LEU A 28 -18.08 -26.22 17.71
CA LEU A 28 -17.71 -25.03 18.46
C LEU A 28 -16.34 -25.21 19.14
N ASN A 29 -16.05 -26.40 19.68
CA ASN A 29 -14.75 -26.70 20.30
C ASN A 29 -13.61 -26.73 19.29
N VAL A 30 -13.77 -27.43 18.16
CA VAL A 30 -12.75 -27.52 17.11
C VAL A 30 -12.51 -26.13 16.51
N PHE A 31 -13.57 -25.39 16.22
CA PHE A 31 -13.49 -24.02 15.76
C PHE A 31 -12.74 -23.13 16.77
N SER A 32 -13.12 -23.20 18.05
CA SER A 32 -12.46 -22.43 19.11
C SER A 32 -10.98 -22.76 19.20
N PHE A 33 -10.62 -24.04 19.27
CA PHE A 33 -9.23 -24.49 19.35
C PHE A 33 -8.38 -24.00 18.18
N LEU A 34 -8.84 -24.22 16.93
CA LEU A 34 -8.08 -23.83 15.74
C LEU A 34 -7.98 -22.30 15.58
N THR A 35 -9.06 -21.59 15.89
CA THR A 35 -9.08 -20.12 15.84
C THR A 35 -8.16 -19.52 16.89
N THR A 36 -8.18 -20.02 18.13
CA THR A 36 -7.31 -19.51 19.19
C THR A 36 -5.85 -19.91 19.00
N ALA A 37 -5.58 -21.09 18.43
CA ALA A 37 -4.21 -21.48 18.05
C ALA A 37 -3.62 -20.56 16.98
N SER A 38 -4.41 -20.21 15.95
CA SER A 38 -4.03 -19.26 14.93
C SER A 38 -3.74 -17.85 15.52
N PHE A 39 -4.63 -17.37 16.40
CA PHE A 39 -4.46 -16.10 17.09
C PHE A 39 -3.18 -16.05 17.93
N THR A 40 -2.96 -17.07 18.75
CA THR A 40 -1.79 -17.09 19.64
C THR A 40 -0.47 -17.24 18.89
N SER A 41 -0.46 -17.99 17.78
CA SER A 41 0.73 -18.11 16.91
C SER A 41 1.07 -16.76 16.25
N LEU A 42 0.06 -16.04 15.76
CA LEU A 42 0.27 -14.72 15.16
C LEU A 42 0.77 -13.70 16.21
N MET A 43 0.14 -13.69 17.39
CA MET A 43 0.57 -12.81 18.48
C MET A 43 1.99 -13.10 18.95
N GLU A 44 2.39 -14.38 19.03
CA GLU A 44 3.77 -14.77 19.35
C GLU A 44 4.77 -14.20 18.36
N ASN A 45 4.47 -14.30 17.04
CA ASN A 45 5.34 -13.72 16.02
C ASN A 45 5.45 -12.20 16.16
N ILE A 46 4.33 -11.51 16.39
CA ILE A 46 4.28 -10.05 16.55
C ILE A 46 5.07 -9.62 17.79
N VAL A 47 4.89 -10.29 18.94
CA VAL A 47 5.61 -9.97 20.19
C VAL A 47 7.10 -10.20 20.01
N THR A 48 7.49 -11.31 19.38
CA THR A 48 8.90 -11.63 19.15
C THR A 48 9.56 -10.62 18.21
N ASP A 49 8.88 -10.27 17.10
CA ASP A 49 9.39 -9.26 16.16
C ASP A 49 9.47 -7.87 16.81
N TYR A 50 8.50 -7.51 17.65
CA TYR A 50 8.49 -6.26 18.41
C TYR A 50 9.66 -6.16 19.39
N ASP A 51 9.93 -7.22 20.15
CA ASP A 51 11.04 -7.26 21.10
C ASP A 51 12.41 -7.21 20.39
N LEU A 52 12.55 -7.85 19.24
CA LEU A 52 13.77 -7.86 18.44
C LEU A 52 14.04 -6.53 17.73
N SER A 53 12.99 -5.88 17.22
CA SER A 53 13.11 -4.66 16.41
C SER A 53 13.07 -3.35 17.21
N GLY A 54 12.83 -3.42 18.52
CA GLY A 54 12.66 -2.23 19.38
C GLY A 54 11.37 -1.44 19.09
N GLY A 55 10.40 -2.07 18.44
CA GLY A 55 9.14 -1.47 18.01
C GLY A 55 9.20 -0.85 16.61
N LYS A 56 8.09 -0.94 15.88
CA LYS A 56 7.89 -0.33 14.56
C LYS A 56 6.71 0.65 14.61
N GLU A 57 6.75 1.69 13.79
CA GLU A 57 5.64 2.63 13.67
C GLU A 57 4.55 2.13 12.71
N VAL A 58 3.98 1.00 13.05
CA VAL A 58 2.89 0.37 12.32
C VAL A 58 1.72 0.13 13.26
N SER A 59 0.51 0.13 12.72
CA SER A 59 -0.68 -0.22 13.49
C SER A 59 -0.61 -1.70 13.89
N LEU A 60 -0.34 -1.96 15.17
CA LEU A 60 -0.31 -3.33 15.70
C LEU A 60 -1.70 -3.96 15.70
N SER A 61 -2.78 -3.20 15.96
CA SER A 61 -4.14 -3.69 15.81
C SER A 61 -4.44 -4.06 14.35
N GLY A 62 -3.94 -3.27 13.38
CA GLY A 62 -4.02 -3.56 11.95
C GLY A 62 -3.30 -4.87 11.59
N ILE A 63 -2.02 -4.99 11.90
CA ILE A 63 -1.23 -6.19 11.58
C ILE A 63 -1.80 -7.44 12.25
N CYS A 64 -2.26 -7.34 13.51
CA CYS A 64 -2.78 -8.47 14.23
C CYS A 64 -4.14 -8.95 13.71
N PHE A 65 -5.06 -8.05 13.42
CA PHE A 65 -6.46 -8.41 13.14
C PHE A 65 -6.88 -8.28 11.69
N LEU A 66 -6.27 -7.36 10.94
CA LEU A 66 -6.71 -6.93 9.62
C LEU A 66 -5.80 -7.43 8.49
N GLY A 67 -6.23 -7.22 7.25
CA GLY A 67 -5.47 -7.58 6.06
C GLY A 67 -5.42 -9.06 5.75
N SER A 68 -4.75 -9.42 4.68
CA SER A 68 -4.67 -10.80 4.17
C SER A 68 -3.93 -11.76 5.11
N TYR A 69 -3.02 -11.25 5.92
CA TYR A 69 -2.22 -12.02 6.88
C TYR A 69 -2.71 -11.87 8.32
N GLY A 70 -3.72 -11.06 8.55
CA GLY A 70 -4.28 -10.84 9.88
C GLY A 70 -5.08 -12.03 10.40
N PHE A 71 -5.29 -12.06 11.71
CA PHE A 71 -6.02 -13.11 12.39
C PHE A 71 -7.43 -13.38 11.81
N LEU A 72 -8.20 -12.32 11.53
CA LEU A 72 -9.56 -12.47 11.02
C LEU A 72 -9.62 -13.07 9.61
N SER A 73 -8.58 -12.86 8.78
CA SER A 73 -8.47 -13.52 7.48
C SER A 73 -8.33 -15.04 7.61
N SER A 74 -7.58 -15.53 8.60
CA SER A 74 -7.45 -16.96 8.86
C SER A 74 -8.80 -17.58 9.29
N VAL A 75 -9.61 -16.83 10.04
CA VAL A 75 -10.96 -17.28 10.45
C VAL A 75 -11.88 -17.35 9.24
N VAL A 76 -11.89 -16.31 8.39
CA VAL A 76 -12.68 -16.27 7.14
C VAL A 76 -12.31 -17.45 6.23
N SER A 77 -11.03 -17.74 6.09
CA SER A 77 -10.53 -18.84 5.25
C SER A 77 -10.94 -20.22 5.71
N ASN A 78 -11.32 -20.40 6.97
CA ASN A 78 -11.67 -21.70 7.53
C ASN A 78 -13.16 -21.88 7.81
N ILE A 79 -13.94 -20.79 7.95
CA ILE A 79 -15.34 -20.83 8.41
C ILE A 79 -16.26 -21.67 7.51
N TYR A 80 -15.96 -21.74 6.18
CA TYR A 80 -16.76 -22.49 5.22
C TYR A 80 -16.81 -24.01 5.48
N ILE A 81 -15.89 -24.55 6.30
CA ILE A 81 -15.83 -25.97 6.67
C ILE A 81 -16.86 -26.28 7.77
N TYR A 82 -17.09 -25.34 8.70
CA TYR A 82 -17.91 -25.57 9.89
C TYR A 82 -19.41 -25.37 9.62
N ILE A 83 -19.77 -24.41 8.78
CA ILE A 83 -21.16 -24.04 8.51
C ILE A 83 -21.97 -25.19 7.85
N PRO A 84 -21.43 -25.98 6.89
CA PRO A 84 -22.15 -27.14 6.34
C PRO A 84 -22.55 -28.17 7.38
N LEU A 85 -21.65 -28.43 8.35
CA LEU A 85 -21.94 -29.38 9.43
C LEU A 85 -23.05 -28.87 10.41
N LEU A 86 -23.09 -27.53 10.58
CA LEU A 86 -24.11 -26.91 11.41
C LEU A 86 -25.49 -26.91 10.75
N THR A 87 -25.54 -26.66 9.44
CA THR A 87 -26.81 -26.44 8.71
C THR A 87 -27.40 -27.70 8.12
N MET A 88 -26.61 -28.77 7.99
CA MET A 88 -27.02 -30.00 7.29
C MET A 88 -28.33 -30.59 7.78
N GLY A 89 -28.63 -30.51 9.08
CA GLY A 89 -29.79 -31.13 9.70
C GLY A 89 -31.04 -30.25 9.89
N LEU A 90 -30.96 -28.96 9.49
CA LEU A 90 -32.01 -27.98 9.80
C LEU A 90 -33.36 -28.31 9.14
N ILE A 91 -33.37 -28.82 7.92
CA ILE A 91 -34.57 -29.26 7.20
C ILE A 91 -34.49 -30.74 6.87
N SER A 92 -33.34 -31.25 6.42
CA SER A 92 -33.17 -32.62 5.97
C SER A 92 -33.59 -33.67 7.04
N ARG A 93 -33.28 -33.42 8.31
CA ARG A 93 -33.65 -34.29 9.43
C ARG A 93 -35.17 -34.39 9.60
N GLU A 94 -35.90 -33.26 9.50
CA GLU A 94 -37.34 -33.22 9.60
C GLU A 94 -38.02 -33.86 8.38
N THR A 95 -37.43 -33.71 7.21
CA THR A 95 -37.88 -34.35 5.97
C THR A 95 -37.67 -35.86 6.05
N ALA A 96 -36.51 -36.32 6.55
CA ALA A 96 -36.22 -37.74 6.73
C ALA A 96 -37.14 -38.42 7.75
N SER A 97 -37.45 -37.77 8.86
CA SER A 97 -38.35 -38.28 9.89
C SER A 97 -39.84 -38.14 9.53
N GLY A 98 -40.16 -37.40 8.47
CA GLY A 98 -41.55 -37.09 8.10
C GLY A 98 -42.20 -36.01 8.99
N SER A 99 -41.51 -35.49 10.03
CA SER A 99 -42.07 -34.50 10.97
C SER A 99 -42.40 -33.16 10.29
N ILE A 100 -41.77 -32.85 9.17
CA ILE A 100 -42.09 -31.66 8.36
C ILE A 100 -43.55 -31.63 7.89
N LYS A 101 -44.20 -32.81 7.74
CA LYS A 101 -45.60 -32.90 7.37
C LYS A 101 -46.55 -32.34 8.46
N LEU A 102 -46.13 -32.41 9.74
CA LEU A 102 -46.87 -31.79 10.85
C LEU A 102 -46.80 -30.26 10.77
N ALA A 103 -45.64 -29.71 10.38
CA ALA A 103 -45.51 -28.29 10.12
C ALA A 103 -46.34 -27.85 8.89
N TYR A 104 -46.46 -28.71 7.88
CA TYR A 104 -47.29 -28.45 6.70
C TYR A 104 -48.79 -28.49 6.96
N SER A 105 -49.24 -29.25 7.92
CA SER A 105 -50.66 -29.31 8.32
C SER A 105 -51.09 -28.21 9.30
N SER A 106 -50.10 -27.50 9.86
CA SER A 106 -50.34 -26.35 10.74
C SER A 106 -50.58 -25.05 9.95
N PRO A 107 -51.22 -24.02 10.53
CA PRO A 107 -51.44 -22.70 9.87
C PRO A 107 -50.17 -21.86 9.82
N VAL A 108 -49.00 -22.48 9.58
CA VAL A 108 -47.72 -21.85 9.48
C VAL A 108 -47.28 -21.75 8.00
N THR A 109 -46.84 -20.59 7.54
CA THR A 109 -46.40 -20.43 6.16
C THR A 109 -44.97 -20.96 5.96
N SER A 110 -44.63 -21.36 4.71
CA SER A 110 -43.28 -21.82 4.39
C SER A 110 -42.22 -20.76 4.70
N GLY A 111 -42.53 -19.47 4.50
CA GLY A 111 -41.63 -18.36 4.85
C GLY A 111 -41.37 -18.24 6.35
N GLN A 112 -42.38 -18.45 7.21
CA GLN A 112 -42.22 -18.45 8.67
C GLN A 112 -41.31 -19.60 9.15
N ILE A 113 -41.44 -20.78 8.53
CA ILE A 113 -40.56 -21.92 8.83
C ILE A 113 -39.13 -21.63 8.45
N VAL A 114 -38.90 -21.17 7.23
CA VAL A 114 -37.57 -20.86 6.72
C VAL A 114 -36.90 -19.76 7.54
N LEU A 115 -37.60 -18.65 7.80
CA LEU A 115 -37.05 -17.55 8.61
C LEU A 115 -36.76 -17.97 10.04
N GLY A 116 -37.62 -18.79 10.66
CA GLY A 116 -37.37 -19.31 12.00
C GLY A 116 -36.13 -20.18 12.07
N LYS A 117 -35.93 -21.09 11.12
CA LYS A 117 -34.76 -21.97 11.03
C LYS A 117 -33.50 -21.19 10.69
N TYR A 118 -33.58 -20.19 9.82
CA TYR A 118 -32.48 -19.31 9.50
C TYR A 118 -32.04 -18.51 10.72
N LEU A 119 -32.97 -17.92 11.49
CA LEU A 119 -32.67 -17.23 12.74
C LEU A 119 -31.98 -18.10 13.78
N ALA A 120 -32.38 -19.41 13.85
CA ALA A 120 -31.67 -20.35 14.70
C ALA A 120 -30.22 -20.58 14.26
N ALA A 121 -29.99 -20.74 12.94
CA ALA A 121 -28.64 -20.93 12.38
C ALA A 121 -27.73 -19.74 12.63
N ILE A 122 -28.20 -18.52 12.35
CA ILE A 122 -27.38 -17.31 12.57
C ILE A 122 -27.21 -16.99 14.07
N GLY A 123 -28.20 -17.35 14.91
CA GLY A 123 -28.08 -17.29 16.36
C GLY A 123 -26.97 -18.19 16.91
N PHE A 124 -26.78 -19.39 16.35
CA PHE A 124 -25.63 -20.22 16.65
C PHE A 124 -24.34 -19.64 16.05
N GLY A 125 -24.43 -19.01 14.88
CA GLY A 125 -23.32 -18.24 14.26
C GLY A 125 -22.78 -17.13 15.19
N CYS A 126 -23.66 -16.47 15.97
CA CYS A 126 -23.22 -15.52 17.00
C CYS A 126 -22.35 -16.18 18.08
N CYS A 127 -22.57 -17.46 18.40
CA CYS A 127 -21.70 -18.17 19.35
C CYS A 127 -20.32 -18.44 18.76
N LEU A 128 -20.20 -18.69 17.45
CA LEU A 128 -18.90 -18.80 16.78
C LEU A 128 -18.17 -17.45 16.82
N MET A 129 -18.89 -16.33 16.68
CA MET A 129 -18.32 -15.00 16.75
C MET A 129 -17.74 -14.62 18.13
N LEU A 130 -18.17 -15.27 19.21
CA LEU A 130 -17.64 -14.99 20.56
C LEU A 130 -16.13 -15.23 20.65
N VAL A 131 -15.59 -16.19 19.88
CA VAL A 131 -14.15 -16.52 19.91
C VAL A 131 -13.32 -15.41 19.32
N PRO A 132 -13.54 -14.95 18.07
CA PRO A 132 -12.77 -13.84 17.53
C PRO A 132 -13.04 -12.52 18.25
N ILE A 133 -14.22 -12.28 18.82
CA ILE A 133 -14.51 -11.12 19.67
C ILE A 133 -13.68 -11.18 20.95
N ALA A 134 -13.58 -12.33 21.62
CA ALA A 134 -12.73 -12.49 22.81
C ALA A 134 -11.24 -12.23 22.49
N SER A 135 -10.78 -12.69 21.31
CA SER A 135 -9.43 -12.39 20.84
C SER A 135 -9.22 -10.90 20.61
N ALA A 136 -10.22 -10.19 20.03
CA ALA A 136 -10.13 -8.73 19.84
C ALA A 136 -10.15 -7.96 21.17
N ILE A 137 -10.96 -8.41 22.14
CA ILE A 137 -10.95 -7.83 23.50
C ILE A 137 -9.57 -8.02 24.15
N TYR A 138 -8.98 -9.21 24.06
CA TYR A 138 -7.63 -9.43 24.57
C TYR A 138 -6.60 -8.55 23.85
N GLY A 139 -6.66 -8.46 22.52
CA GLY A 139 -5.82 -7.56 21.75
C GLY A 139 -5.92 -6.11 22.24
N SER A 140 -7.12 -5.64 22.58
CA SER A 140 -7.31 -4.28 23.11
C SER A 140 -6.76 -4.06 24.54
N LEU A 141 -6.58 -5.12 25.31
CA LEU A 141 -5.93 -5.06 26.63
C LEU A 141 -4.41 -5.00 26.50
N VAL A 142 -3.87 -5.57 25.43
CA VAL A 142 -2.43 -5.74 25.19
C VAL A 142 -1.84 -4.62 24.33
N ILE A 143 -2.64 -4.08 23.41
CA ILE A 143 -2.24 -2.99 22.50
C ILE A 143 -2.87 -1.67 23.00
N PRO A 144 -2.08 -0.76 23.62
CA PRO A 144 -2.59 0.57 23.98
C PRO A 144 -3.12 1.33 22.77
N SER A 145 -4.18 2.11 22.96
CA SER A 145 -4.84 2.88 21.87
C SER A 145 -5.36 2.04 20.72
N PHE A 146 -5.78 0.80 20.99
CA PHE A 146 -6.32 -0.15 20.01
C PHE A 146 -7.35 0.50 19.06
N ASP A 147 -7.21 0.24 17.75
CA ASP A 147 -8.15 0.77 16.74
C ASP A 147 -9.35 -0.16 16.56
N TRP A 148 -10.42 0.10 17.31
CA TRP A 148 -11.63 -0.71 17.29
C TRP A 148 -12.44 -0.60 16.01
N ALA A 149 -12.46 0.56 15.35
CA ALA A 149 -13.35 0.81 14.23
C ALA A 149 -13.12 -0.18 13.07
N PRO A 150 -11.91 -0.35 12.53
CA PRO A 150 -11.69 -1.30 11.46
C PRO A 150 -11.84 -2.77 11.89
N VAL A 151 -11.49 -3.10 13.15
CA VAL A 151 -11.68 -4.47 13.67
C VAL A 151 -13.16 -4.83 13.78
N LEU A 152 -14.01 -3.88 14.21
CA LEU A 152 -15.47 -4.09 14.23
C LEU A 152 -16.06 -4.26 12.82
N VAL A 153 -15.53 -3.54 11.81
CA VAL A 153 -15.92 -3.73 10.41
C VAL A 153 -15.53 -5.11 9.91
N ALA A 154 -14.33 -5.58 10.23
CA ALA A 154 -13.87 -6.91 9.86
C ALA A 154 -14.72 -8.02 10.53
N LEU A 155 -15.07 -7.85 11.81
CA LEU A 155 -15.99 -8.74 12.52
C LEU A 155 -17.40 -8.73 11.92
N LEU A 156 -17.89 -7.55 11.49
CA LEU A 156 -19.16 -7.44 10.77
C LEU A 156 -19.11 -8.21 9.45
N GLY A 157 -18.04 -8.07 8.67
CA GLY A 157 -17.83 -8.81 7.42
C GLY A 157 -17.84 -10.32 7.64
N LEU A 158 -17.14 -10.80 8.67
CA LEU A 158 -17.17 -12.22 9.06
C LEU A 158 -18.57 -12.67 9.43
N TYR A 159 -19.35 -11.87 10.15
CA TYR A 159 -20.73 -12.22 10.51
C TYR A 159 -21.66 -12.24 9.30
N LEU A 160 -21.56 -11.30 8.37
CA LEU A 160 -22.30 -11.29 7.12
C LEU A 160 -22.00 -12.53 6.26
N LEU A 161 -20.72 -12.95 6.25
CA LEU A 161 -20.30 -14.18 5.59
C LEU A 161 -20.97 -15.41 6.22
N ILE A 162 -20.99 -15.51 7.55
CA ILE A 162 -21.69 -16.58 8.27
C ILE A 162 -23.18 -16.58 7.91
N CYS A 163 -23.82 -15.41 7.85
CA CYS A 163 -25.23 -15.28 7.46
C CYS A 163 -25.48 -15.82 6.05
N ALA A 164 -24.62 -15.48 5.08
CA ALA A 164 -24.72 -15.98 3.72
C ALA A 164 -24.52 -17.50 3.64
N TYR A 165 -23.50 -18.02 4.32
CA TYR A 165 -23.23 -19.47 4.36
C TYR A 165 -24.36 -20.26 5.03
N CYS A 166 -24.97 -19.72 6.10
CA CYS A 166 -26.13 -20.31 6.74
C CYS A 166 -27.36 -20.38 5.80
N ALA A 167 -27.60 -19.33 5.00
CA ALA A 167 -28.67 -19.31 4.02
C ALA A 167 -28.47 -20.36 2.92
N ILE A 168 -27.23 -20.48 2.40
CA ILE A 168 -26.84 -21.48 1.40
C ILE A 168 -27.01 -22.90 1.99
N GLY A 169 -26.51 -23.14 3.19
CA GLY A 169 -26.60 -24.42 3.86
C GLY A 169 -28.07 -24.84 4.18
N LEU A 170 -28.91 -23.88 4.55
CA LEU A 170 -30.34 -24.12 4.76
C LEU A 170 -31.02 -24.53 3.45
N PHE A 171 -30.69 -23.88 2.33
CA PHE A 171 -31.21 -24.28 1.01
C PHE A 171 -30.77 -25.69 0.65
N MET A 172 -29.50 -26.04 0.81
CA MET A 172 -28.98 -27.37 0.53
C MET A 172 -29.64 -28.44 1.42
N SER A 173 -29.87 -28.11 2.69
CA SER A 173 -30.61 -28.99 3.62
C SER A 173 -32.07 -29.22 3.19
N SER A 174 -32.68 -28.32 2.41
CA SER A 174 -34.04 -28.46 1.88
C SER A 174 -34.13 -29.34 0.64
N LEU A 175 -33.03 -29.59 -0.06
CA LEU A 175 -33.01 -30.34 -1.31
C LEU A 175 -32.93 -31.85 -1.13
N THR A 176 -32.51 -32.34 0.03
CA THR A 176 -32.29 -33.77 0.31
C THR A 176 -32.77 -34.19 1.68
N THR A 177 -33.12 -35.49 1.82
CA THR A 177 -33.44 -36.11 3.08
C THR A 177 -32.21 -36.61 3.84
N TYR A 178 -31.04 -36.69 3.19
CA TYR A 178 -29.82 -37.23 3.78
C TYR A 178 -28.94 -36.07 4.28
N GLN A 179 -28.68 -36.00 5.58
CA GLN A 179 -27.90 -34.93 6.21
C GLN A 179 -26.47 -34.83 5.65
N VAL A 180 -25.80 -35.98 5.45
CA VAL A 180 -24.46 -36.02 4.91
C VAL A 180 -24.38 -35.45 3.48
N VAL A 181 -25.39 -35.78 2.64
CA VAL A 181 -25.49 -35.24 1.28
C VAL A 181 -25.71 -33.74 1.31
N ALA A 182 -26.52 -33.24 2.24
CA ALA A 182 -26.72 -31.80 2.45
C ALA A 182 -25.40 -31.10 2.85
N ALA A 183 -24.62 -31.68 3.78
CA ALA A 183 -23.34 -31.14 4.21
C ALA A 183 -22.34 -31.10 3.07
N VAL A 184 -22.14 -32.21 2.35
CA VAL A 184 -21.21 -32.29 1.22
C VAL A 184 -21.61 -31.33 0.10
N GLY A 185 -22.91 -31.29 -0.24
CA GLY A 185 -23.43 -30.35 -1.25
C GLY A 185 -23.22 -28.89 -0.85
N THR A 186 -23.44 -28.54 0.42
CA THR A 186 -23.16 -27.21 0.94
C THR A 186 -21.66 -26.90 0.80
N LEU A 187 -20.78 -27.81 1.23
CA LEU A 187 -19.34 -27.63 1.16
C LEU A 187 -18.86 -27.40 -0.29
N ILE A 188 -19.39 -28.17 -1.24
CA ILE A 188 -19.05 -28.01 -2.67
C ILE A 188 -19.45 -26.62 -3.17
N ILE A 189 -20.69 -26.17 -2.89
CA ILE A 189 -21.14 -24.84 -3.32
C ILE A 189 -20.30 -23.75 -2.68
N LEU A 190 -20.03 -23.82 -1.37
CA LEU A 190 -19.20 -22.85 -0.69
C LEU A 190 -17.76 -22.85 -1.23
N ALA A 191 -17.18 -24.01 -1.50
CA ALA A 191 -15.86 -24.10 -2.14
C ALA A 191 -15.86 -23.46 -3.53
N ILE A 192 -16.88 -23.75 -4.37
CA ILE A 192 -17.01 -23.10 -5.68
C ILE A 192 -17.06 -21.58 -5.52
N LEU A 193 -17.92 -21.05 -4.65
CA LEU A 193 -18.07 -19.60 -4.44
C LEU A 193 -16.81 -18.94 -3.84
N ASN A 194 -15.99 -19.69 -3.09
CA ASN A 194 -14.71 -19.17 -2.59
C ASN A 194 -13.61 -19.13 -3.66
N PHE A 195 -13.59 -20.13 -4.56
CA PHE A 195 -12.49 -20.28 -5.53
C PHE A 195 -12.87 -19.83 -6.95
N VAL A 196 -14.15 -19.57 -7.24
CA VAL A 196 -14.62 -19.18 -8.59
C VAL A 196 -13.94 -17.90 -9.09
N GLY A 197 -13.57 -17.00 -8.20
CA GLY A 197 -12.90 -15.75 -8.54
C GLY A 197 -11.51 -15.91 -9.21
N SER A 198 -10.91 -17.11 -9.17
CA SER A 198 -9.65 -17.42 -9.86
C SER A 198 -9.85 -18.05 -11.25
N ILE A 199 -11.09 -18.37 -11.64
CA ILE A 199 -11.38 -19.08 -12.89
C ILE A 199 -11.64 -18.09 -14.03
N GLY A 200 -11.08 -18.37 -15.22
CA GLY A 200 -11.38 -17.63 -16.44
C GLY A 200 -10.85 -16.19 -16.48
N GLN A 201 -9.77 -15.91 -15.75
CA GLN A 201 -9.18 -14.57 -15.64
C GLN A 201 -8.66 -13.99 -16.97
N GLU A 202 -8.49 -14.83 -18.00
CA GLU A 202 -8.05 -14.41 -19.34
C GLU A 202 -9.13 -13.66 -20.13
N TYR A 203 -10.42 -13.92 -19.82
CA TYR A 203 -11.56 -13.36 -20.52
C TYR A 203 -12.23 -12.28 -19.68
N ASP A 204 -12.27 -11.04 -20.14
CA ASP A 204 -12.79 -9.90 -19.38
C ASP A 204 -14.21 -10.14 -18.85
N PHE A 205 -15.12 -10.65 -19.68
CA PHE A 205 -16.51 -10.93 -19.24
C PHE A 205 -16.58 -12.04 -18.19
N ILE A 206 -15.81 -13.13 -18.36
CA ILE A 206 -15.82 -14.25 -17.41
C ILE A 206 -15.21 -13.80 -16.09
N ARG A 207 -14.12 -13.03 -16.13
CA ARG A 207 -13.46 -12.46 -14.96
C ARG A 207 -14.41 -11.57 -14.14
N GLU A 208 -15.15 -10.65 -14.77
CA GLU A 208 -16.13 -9.82 -14.08
C GLU A 208 -17.23 -10.65 -13.43
N LEU A 209 -17.76 -11.65 -14.15
CA LEU A 209 -18.78 -12.54 -13.65
C LEU A 209 -18.28 -13.38 -12.47
N THR A 210 -17.12 -14.02 -12.59
CA THR A 210 -16.54 -14.87 -11.54
C THR A 210 -16.11 -14.08 -10.32
N TYR A 211 -15.61 -12.86 -10.51
CA TYR A 211 -15.31 -11.95 -9.40
C TYR A 211 -16.58 -11.54 -8.64
N TRP A 212 -17.66 -11.24 -9.38
CA TRP A 212 -18.94 -10.89 -8.77
C TRP A 212 -19.55 -12.06 -7.99
N LEU A 213 -19.39 -13.29 -8.47
CA LEU A 213 -19.86 -14.50 -7.77
C LEU A 213 -18.98 -14.88 -6.57
N SER A 214 -17.73 -14.42 -6.50
CA SER A 214 -16.80 -14.77 -5.43
C SER A 214 -17.20 -14.12 -4.11
N ILE A 215 -17.56 -14.94 -3.13
CA ILE A 215 -17.89 -14.48 -1.78
C ILE A 215 -16.64 -13.99 -1.04
N ASN A 216 -15.50 -14.66 -1.25
CA ASN A 216 -14.26 -14.32 -0.57
C ASN A 216 -13.76 -12.91 -0.94
N GLY A 217 -13.83 -12.55 -2.22
CA GLY A 217 -13.43 -11.21 -2.70
C GLY A 217 -14.18 -10.08 -1.99
N ARG A 218 -15.46 -10.29 -1.65
CA ARG A 218 -16.32 -9.29 -0.98
C ARG A 218 -16.04 -9.10 0.50
N THR A 219 -15.36 -10.05 1.13
CA THR A 219 -14.97 -9.95 2.55
C THR A 219 -13.65 -9.23 2.74
N ILE A 220 -12.77 -9.22 1.73
CA ILE A 220 -11.41 -8.67 1.83
C ILE A 220 -11.42 -7.19 2.20
N ASP A 221 -12.30 -6.39 1.60
CA ASP A 221 -12.39 -4.97 1.91
C ASP A 221 -12.80 -4.72 3.36
N MET A 222 -13.77 -5.48 3.86
CA MET A 222 -14.17 -5.40 5.26
C MET A 222 -13.05 -5.88 6.21
N LEU A 223 -12.25 -6.88 5.79
CA LEU A 223 -11.06 -7.31 6.54
C LEU A 223 -9.96 -6.24 6.56
N ASN A 224 -9.96 -5.31 5.61
CA ASN A 224 -9.08 -4.14 5.61
C ASN A 224 -9.67 -2.94 6.35
N GLY A 225 -10.83 -3.09 6.98
CA GLY A 225 -11.51 -2.01 7.69
C GLY A 225 -12.28 -1.05 6.78
N VAL A 226 -12.62 -1.47 5.57
CA VAL A 226 -13.37 -0.67 4.60
C VAL A 226 -14.78 -1.21 4.42
N ILE A 227 -15.78 -0.36 4.51
CA ILE A 227 -17.16 -0.70 4.16
C ILE A 227 -17.46 -0.17 2.77
N ARG A 228 -17.81 -1.07 1.84
CA ARG A 228 -18.36 -0.70 0.53
C ARG A 228 -19.84 -1.03 0.48
N SER A 229 -20.62 -0.11 -0.03
CA SER A 229 -22.08 -0.32 -0.14
C SER A 229 -22.41 -1.55 -0.99
N GLU A 230 -21.63 -1.82 -2.04
CA GLU A 230 -21.82 -2.98 -2.93
C GLU A 230 -21.65 -4.32 -2.20
N ASP A 231 -20.68 -4.44 -1.27
CA ASP A 231 -20.40 -5.67 -0.53
C ASP A 231 -21.51 -5.99 0.46
N VAL A 232 -21.98 -4.98 1.19
CA VAL A 232 -23.11 -5.15 2.11
C VAL A 232 -24.36 -5.57 1.34
N ILE A 233 -24.66 -4.90 0.21
CA ILE A 233 -25.79 -5.24 -0.65
C ILE A 233 -25.64 -6.65 -1.21
N TYR A 234 -24.43 -7.05 -1.62
CA TYR A 234 -24.15 -8.39 -2.09
C TYR A 234 -24.54 -9.47 -1.05
N PHE A 235 -24.11 -9.33 0.20
CA PHE A 235 -24.48 -10.27 1.26
C PHE A 235 -26.00 -10.32 1.49
N VAL A 236 -26.67 -9.17 1.50
CA VAL A 236 -28.13 -9.10 1.62
C VAL A 236 -28.82 -9.80 0.45
N VAL A 237 -28.33 -9.59 -0.78
CA VAL A 237 -28.87 -10.22 -2.01
C VAL A 237 -28.69 -11.74 -1.95
N VAL A 238 -27.49 -12.22 -1.59
CA VAL A 238 -27.22 -13.68 -1.47
C VAL A 238 -28.11 -14.32 -0.42
N VAL A 239 -28.20 -13.74 0.77
CA VAL A 239 -29.08 -14.24 1.84
C VAL A 239 -30.53 -14.30 1.37
N THR A 240 -31.04 -13.20 0.80
CA THR A 240 -32.42 -13.11 0.31
C THR A 240 -32.70 -14.13 -0.79
N LEU A 241 -31.77 -14.30 -1.73
CA LEU A 241 -31.89 -15.27 -2.83
C LEU A 241 -32.04 -16.70 -2.32
N PHE A 242 -31.13 -17.14 -1.45
CA PHE A 242 -31.15 -18.52 -0.95
C PHE A 242 -32.32 -18.79 0.01
N LEU A 243 -32.74 -17.81 0.82
CA LEU A 243 -33.96 -17.92 1.63
C LEU A 243 -35.19 -17.97 0.73
N THR A 244 -35.25 -17.21 -0.37
CA THR A 244 -36.33 -17.27 -1.35
C THR A 244 -36.36 -18.64 -2.04
N PHE A 245 -35.21 -19.18 -2.44
CA PHE A 245 -35.09 -20.53 -3.01
C PHE A 245 -35.59 -21.58 -2.04
N THR A 246 -35.23 -21.53 -0.76
CA THR A 246 -35.65 -22.44 0.28
C THR A 246 -37.16 -22.34 0.49
N THR A 247 -37.70 -21.13 0.60
CA THR A 247 -39.15 -20.89 0.77
C THR A 247 -39.94 -21.41 -0.40
N PHE A 248 -39.46 -21.16 -1.63
CA PHE A 248 -40.09 -21.65 -2.85
C PHE A 248 -40.05 -23.21 -2.93
N LYS A 249 -38.93 -23.83 -2.53
CA LYS A 249 -38.81 -25.29 -2.44
C LYS A 249 -39.84 -25.87 -1.49
N LEU A 250 -39.94 -25.37 -0.26
CA LEU A 250 -40.92 -25.86 0.72
C LEU A 250 -42.36 -25.59 0.26
N ALA A 251 -42.63 -24.47 -0.40
CA ALA A 251 -43.94 -24.15 -0.95
C ALA A 251 -44.31 -25.07 -2.12
N SER A 252 -43.35 -25.43 -2.98
CA SER A 252 -43.56 -26.33 -4.11
C SER A 252 -43.76 -27.80 -3.67
N ASP A 253 -43.16 -28.20 -2.53
CA ASP A 253 -43.38 -29.53 -1.95
C ASP A 253 -44.80 -29.67 -1.33
N ARG A 254 -45.41 -28.53 -0.95
CA ARG A 254 -46.83 -28.48 -0.52
C ARG A 254 -47.82 -28.50 -1.67
N ARG A 255 -47.42 -28.09 -2.88
CA ARG A 255 -48.26 -27.95 -4.07
C ARG A 255 -47.63 -28.71 -5.22
N THR A 256 -48.41 -29.39 -6.03
CA THR A 256 -47.95 -30.07 -7.25
C THR A 256 -47.64 -29.03 -8.34
N ILE A 257 -46.40 -28.46 -8.30
CA ILE A 257 -45.92 -27.53 -9.34
C ILE A 257 -45.05 -28.30 -10.36
N SER A 258 -45.27 -28.09 -11.65
CA SER A 258 -44.47 -28.76 -12.68
C SER A 258 -42.98 -28.39 -12.54
N ARG A 259 -42.05 -29.32 -12.79
CA ARG A 259 -40.61 -29.15 -12.69
C ARG A 259 -40.10 -27.99 -13.59
N PHE A 260 -40.73 -27.80 -14.75
CA PHE A 260 -40.40 -26.71 -15.68
C PHE A 260 -40.70 -25.33 -15.07
N ARG A 261 -41.89 -25.16 -14.43
CA ARG A 261 -42.23 -23.90 -13.73
C ARG A 261 -41.31 -23.66 -12.54
N GLN A 262 -40.90 -24.70 -11.85
CA GLN A 262 -39.92 -24.58 -10.75
C GLN A 262 -38.57 -24.04 -11.29
N ALA A 263 -38.03 -24.63 -12.37
CA ALA A 263 -36.77 -24.21 -12.97
C ALA A 263 -36.81 -22.75 -13.44
N ILE A 264 -37.89 -22.34 -14.11
CA ILE A 264 -38.06 -20.93 -14.56
C ILE A 264 -38.11 -19.98 -13.38
N SER A 265 -38.78 -20.35 -12.27
CA SER A 265 -38.86 -19.48 -11.09
C SER A 265 -37.49 -19.31 -10.42
N TYR A 266 -36.71 -20.39 -10.26
CA TYR A 266 -35.35 -20.30 -9.76
C TYR A 266 -34.47 -19.45 -10.66
N LEU A 267 -34.56 -19.62 -11.96
CA LEU A 267 -33.82 -18.80 -12.94
C LEU A 267 -34.24 -17.33 -12.82
N GLY A 268 -35.53 -17.04 -12.71
CA GLY A 268 -36.06 -15.68 -12.58
C GLY A 268 -35.53 -14.97 -11.31
N PHE A 269 -35.53 -15.66 -10.17
CA PHE A 269 -34.98 -15.11 -8.92
C PHE A 269 -33.45 -14.90 -9.03
N PHE A 270 -32.74 -15.82 -9.68
CA PHE A 270 -31.29 -15.68 -9.92
C PHE A 270 -30.98 -14.49 -10.82
N VAL A 271 -31.70 -14.34 -11.95
CA VAL A 271 -31.51 -13.21 -12.87
C VAL A 271 -31.84 -11.88 -12.18
N ALA A 272 -32.89 -11.83 -11.36
CA ALA A 272 -33.21 -10.62 -10.58
C ALA A 272 -32.09 -10.27 -9.58
N ALA A 273 -31.53 -11.26 -8.89
CA ALA A 273 -30.39 -11.04 -7.98
C ALA A 273 -29.14 -10.53 -8.73
N MET A 274 -28.84 -11.15 -9.90
CA MET A 274 -27.75 -10.71 -10.77
C MET A 274 -27.95 -9.28 -11.27
N ALA A 275 -29.16 -8.90 -11.65
CA ALA A 275 -29.46 -7.53 -12.09
C ALA A 275 -29.24 -6.52 -10.95
N ILE A 276 -29.72 -6.81 -9.73
CA ILE A 276 -29.49 -5.94 -8.57
C ILE A 276 -27.98 -5.78 -8.32
N GLY A 277 -27.23 -6.88 -8.31
CA GLY A 277 -25.78 -6.87 -8.14
C GLY A 277 -25.08 -6.03 -9.20
N TYR A 278 -25.43 -6.22 -10.47
CA TYR A 278 -24.84 -5.47 -11.57
C TYR A 278 -25.07 -3.96 -11.47
N PHE A 279 -26.28 -3.52 -11.12
CA PHE A 279 -26.58 -2.10 -10.97
C PHE A 279 -25.87 -1.49 -9.76
N THR A 280 -25.82 -2.19 -8.63
CA THR A 280 -25.22 -1.68 -7.40
C THR A 280 -23.68 -1.63 -7.43
N SER A 281 -23.04 -2.39 -8.33
CA SER A 281 -21.60 -2.41 -8.54
C SER A 281 -21.11 -1.37 -9.57
N ARG A 282 -21.97 -0.45 -10.01
CA ARG A 282 -21.54 0.64 -10.90
C ARG A 282 -20.78 1.72 -10.14
N PRO A 283 -19.68 2.25 -10.70
CA PRO A 283 -18.80 3.20 -9.99
C PRO A 283 -19.53 4.39 -9.35
N GLY A 284 -20.56 4.92 -10.02
CA GLY A 284 -21.37 6.04 -9.49
C GLY A 284 -22.33 5.68 -8.35
N MET A 285 -22.55 4.38 -8.06
CA MET A 285 -23.45 3.88 -7.01
C MET A 285 -22.67 3.42 -5.75
N ILE A 286 -21.38 3.21 -5.88
CA ILE A 286 -20.53 2.69 -4.80
C ILE A 286 -20.20 3.83 -3.83
N LYS A 287 -20.49 3.60 -2.55
CA LYS A 287 -20.01 4.45 -1.46
C LYS A 287 -19.01 3.67 -0.62
N VAL A 288 -17.91 4.33 -0.30
CA VAL A 288 -16.79 3.74 0.46
C VAL A 288 -16.60 4.50 1.75
N TRP A 289 -16.47 3.77 2.86
CA TRP A 289 -16.14 4.30 4.17
C TRP A 289 -14.91 3.58 4.71
N ASP A 290 -13.78 4.26 4.69
CA ASP A 290 -12.56 3.82 5.36
C ASP A 290 -12.66 4.12 6.85
N THR A 291 -12.69 3.08 7.67
CA THR A 291 -12.81 3.21 9.13
C THR A 291 -11.46 3.20 9.84
N THR A 292 -10.35 2.96 9.11
CA THR A 292 -9.02 2.99 9.69
C THR A 292 -8.67 4.39 10.18
N ARG A 293 -7.97 4.49 11.31
CA ARG A 293 -7.53 5.78 11.88
C ARG A 293 -6.58 6.51 10.94
N THR A 294 -5.71 5.77 10.27
CA THR A 294 -4.70 6.29 9.35
C THR A 294 -5.23 6.54 7.94
N LYS A 295 -6.49 6.17 7.64
CA LYS A 295 -7.10 6.31 6.31
C LYS A 295 -6.28 5.67 5.17
N LEU A 296 -5.67 4.50 5.45
CA LEU A 296 -4.79 3.83 4.50
C LEU A 296 -5.47 3.40 3.18
N ASN A 297 -6.78 3.15 3.23
CA ASN A 297 -7.55 2.64 2.09
C ASN A 297 -8.30 3.75 1.31
N SER A 298 -8.05 5.01 1.61
CA SER A 298 -8.64 6.16 0.92
C SER A 298 -7.57 7.17 0.52
N LEU A 299 -7.82 7.99 -0.48
CA LEU A 299 -6.91 9.05 -0.90
C LEU A 299 -6.80 10.12 0.18
N THR A 300 -5.61 10.70 0.35
CA THR A 300 -5.39 11.87 1.19
C THR A 300 -6.17 13.07 0.65
N GLU A 301 -6.45 14.06 1.50
CA GLU A 301 -7.15 15.29 1.09
C GLU A 301 -6.42 16.00 -0.05
N ASN A 302 -5.08 16.02 -0.02
CA ASN A 302 -4.27 16.64 -1.05
C ASN A 302 -4.44 15.92 -2.40
N SER A 303 -4.39 14.58 -2.41
CA SER A 303 -4.63 13.78 -3.61
C SER A 303 -6.05 13.97 -4.15
N GLN A 304 -7.05 14.06 -3.28
CA GLN A 304 -8.44 14.35 -3.68
C GLN A 304 -8.56 15.74 -4.31
N HIS A 305 -7.91 16.78 -3.75
CA HIS A 305 -7.89 18.11 -4.32
C HIS A 305 -7.22 18.18 -5.69
N VAL A 306 -6.10 17.46 -5.86
CA VAL A 306 -5.42 17.36 -7.16
C VAL A 306 -6.32 16.67 -8.18
N LEU A 307 -6.92 15.53 -7.81
CA LEU A 307 -7.80 14.76 -8.69
C LEU A 307 -9.06 15.55 -9.09
N ALA A 308 -9.64 16.34 -8.19
CA ALA A 308 -10.81 17.16 -8.45
C ALA A 308 -10.58 18.26 -9.51
N LYS A 309 -9.32 18.67 -9.72
CA LYS A 309 -8.94 19.65 -10.76
C LYS A 309 -8.76 19.00 -12.13
N LEU A 310 -8.67 17.66 -12.21
CA LEU A 310 -8.50 16.94 -13.45
C LEU A 310 -9.85 16.83 -14.19
N THR A 311 -10.01 17.60 -15.27
CA THR A 311 -11.25 17.67 -16.06
C THR A 311 -11.25 16.65 -17.19
N GLY A 312 -12.45 16.15 -17.54
CA GLY A 312 -12.66 15.20 -18.62
C GLY A 312 -12.20 13.76 -18.32
N PRO A 313 -12.47 12.85 -19.27
CA PRO A 313 -12.09 11.45 -19.10
C PRO A 313 -10.57 11.25 -19.21
N VAL A 314 -10.07 10.32 -18.41
CA VAL A 314 -8.65 9.96 -18.34
C VAL A 314 -8.49 8.46 -18.55
N THR A 315 -7.49 8.07 -19.31
CA THR A 315 -7.16 6.65 -19.53
C THR A 315 -5.76 6.36 -19.02
N ILE A 316 -5.63 5.35 -18.17
CA ILE A 316 -4.35 4.75 -17.79
C ILE A 316 -4.17 3.48 -18.60
N THR A 317 -3.20 3.46 -19.51
CA THR A 317 -2.90 2.29 -20.32
C THR A 317 -1.66 1.59 -19.79
N ASN A 318 -1.81 0.34 -19.37
CA ASN A 318 -0.72 -0.53 -18.95
C ASN A 318 -0.16 -1.24 -20.19
N TYR A 319 1.09 -0.99 -20.53
CA TYR A 319 1.81 -1.64 -21.63
C TYR A 319 2.65 -2.78 -21.06
N VAL A 320 2.24 -4.01 -21.33
CA VAL A 320 2.82 -5.23 -20.75
C VAL A 320 3.62 -5.98 -21.82
N ASN A 321 4.94 -5.94 -21.73
CA ASN A 321 5.82 -6.72 -22.58
C ASN A 321 6.02 -8.12 -22.01
N LEU A 322 5.60 -9.16 -22.74
CA LEU A 322 5.76 -10.57 -22.34
C LEU A 322 7.24 -10.96 -22.12
N LEU A 323 8.15 -10.31 -22.86
CA LEU A 323 9.59 -10.61 -22.81
C LEU A 323 10.36 -9.79 -21.76
N ASP A 324 9.69 -8.95 -21.00
CA ASP A 324 10.24 -8.30 -19.81
C ASP A 324 10.40 -9.33 -18.66
N ASN A 325 11.48 -9.28 -17.92
CA ASN A 325 11.72 -10.14 -16.76
C ASN A 325 10.66 -10.02 -15.67
N LYS A 326 10.01 -8.86 -15.56
CA LYS A 326 8.97 -8.56 -14.56
C LYS A 326 7.56 -8.82 -15.11
N SER A 327 7.42 -9.32 -16.34
CA SER A 327 6.12 -9.52 -17.01
C SER A 327 5.14 -10.34 -16.18
N TYR A 328 5.60 -11.34 -15.43
CA TYR A 328 4.78 -12.23 -14.60
C TYR A 328 3.88 -11.49 -13.60
N ARG A 329 4.26 -10.25 -13.21
CA ARG A 329 3.48 -9.39 -12.29
C ARG A 329 2.25 -8.78 -12.96
N TYR A 330 2.21 -8.70 -14.31
CA TYR A 330 1.22 -7.93 -15.06
C TYR A 330 0.44 -8.76 -16.08
N LEU A 331 0.66 -10.08 -16.09
CA LEU A 331 -0.09 -11.00 -16.95
C LEU A 331 -1.61 -10.94 -16.66
N PRO A 332 -2.46 -11.40 -17.59
CA PRO A 332 -3.91 -11.31 -17.45
C PRO A 332 -4.47 -11.82 -16.13
N ILE A 333 -3.87 -12.86 -15.56
CA ILE A 333 -4.25 -13.42 -14.26
C ILE A 333 -4.04 -12.43 -13.08
N MET A 334 -3.07 -11.52 -13.22
CA MET A 334 -2.74 -10.51 -12.18
C MET A 334 -3.47 -9.18 -12.40
N LYS A 335 -4.25 -9.05 -13.47
CA LYS A 335 -4.88 -7.79 -13.88
C LYS A 335 -5.69 -7.17 -12.76
N LYS A 336 -6.55 -7.95 -12.08
CA LYS A 336 -7.40 -7.43 -10.99
C LYS A 336 -6.59 -6.93 -9.79
N ALA A 337 -5.54 -7.66 -9.40
CA ALA A 337 -4.65 -7.23 -8.33
C ALA A 337 -3.95 -5.90 -8.65
N ASN A 338 -3.53 -5.71 -9.90
CA ASN A 338 -2.88 -4.47 -10.34
C ASN A 338 -3.86 -3.29 -10.49
N GLU A 339 -5.13 -3.55 -10.81
CA GLU A 339 -6.16 -2.50 -10.86
C GLU A 339 -6.49 -1.93 -9.49
N THR A 340 -6.29 -2.70 -8.43
CA THR A 340 -6.57 -2.27 -7.04
C THR A 340 -5.80 -1.00 -6.65
N ILE A 341 -4.60 -0.78 -7.20
CA ILE A 341 -3.79 0.43 -6.95
C ILE A 341 -4.54 1.70 -7.39
N PHE A 342 -5.29 1.62 -8.49
CA PHE A 342 -6.03 2.74 -9.06
C PHE A 342 -7.48 2.84 -8.58
N GLU A 343 -7.94 1.86 -7.83
CA GLU A 343 -9.34 1.79 -7.39
C GLU A 343 -9.79 3.02 -6.58
N PRO A 344 -9.00 3.57 -5.61
CA PRO A 344 -9.37 4.80 -4.92
C PRO A 344 -9.54 6.00 -5.86
N TYR A 345 -8.74 6.05 -6.93
CA TYR A 345 -8.83 7.10 -7.95
C TYR A 345 -10.05 6.91 -8.85
N CYS A 346 -10.34 5.67 -9.28
CA CYS A 346 -11.53 5.35 -10.08
C CYS A 346 -12.83 5.61 -9.31
N LEU A 347 -12.84 5.37 -8.00
CA LEU A 347 -13.99 5.68 -7.14
C LEU A 347 -14.22 7.19 -6.98
N ALA A 348 -13.13 7.96 -6.85
CA ALA A 348 -13.21 9.42 -6.72
C ALA A 348 -13.45 10.10 -8.10
N LYS A 349 -13.06 9.46 -9.22
CA LYS A 349 -13.22 9.94 -10.58
C LYS A 349 -13.71 8.79 -11.49
N PRO A 350 -15.03 8.58 -11.61
CA PRO A 350 -15.62 7.44 -12.34
C PRO A 350 -15.34 7.39 -13.84
N ASP A 351 -14.91 8.50 -14.45
CA ASP A 351 -14.49 8.60 -15.85
C ASP A 351 -12.99 8.30 -16.07
N LEU A 352 -12.27 7.91 -15.03
CA LEU A 352 -10.93 7.35 -15.12
C LEU A 352 -11.03 5.86 -15.49
N GLN A 353 -10.37 5.48 -16.57
CA GLN A 353 -10.38 4.11 -17.10
C GLN A 353 -8.97 3.50 -17.06
N VAL A 354 -8.88 2.24 -16.67
CA VAL A 354 -7.62 1.46 -16.72
C VAL A 354 -7.72 0.44 -17.84
N LYS A 355 -6.75 0.47 -18.75
CA LYS A 355 -6.67 -0.42 -19.93
C LYS A 355 -5.35 -1.18 -19.94
N TYR A 356 -5.32 -2.32 -20.65
CA TYR A 356 -4.14 -3.13 -20.84
C TYR A 356 -3.87 -3.36 -22.31
N VAL A 357 -2.61 -3.21 -22.72
CA VAL A 357 -2.08 -3.56 -24.03
C VAL A 357 -0.96 -4.56 -23.83
N TYR A 358 -1.23 -5.80 -24.21
CA TYR A 358 -0.24 -6.87 -24.16
C TYR A 358 0.53 -6.91 -25.46
N TYR A 359 1.85 -6.98 -25.38
CA TYR A 359 2.72 -7.05 -26.56
C TYR A 359 3.98 -7.89 -26.26
N TYR A 360 4.78 -8.14 -27.26
CA TYR A 360 6.11 -8.71 -27.11
C TYR A 360 7.09 -7.93 -27.98
N ASP A 361 8.22 -7.55 -27.43
CA ASP A 361 9.34 -6.95 -28.16
C ASP A 361 10.62 -7.19 -27.34
N PHE A 362 11.76 -7.04 -27.97
CA PHE A 362 13.04 -7.18 -27.30
C PHE A 362 13.16 -6.15 -26.15
N ALA A 363 13.44 -6.64 -24.96
CA ALA A 363 13.75 -5.83 -23.78
C ALA A 363 15.21 -6.08 -23.38
N PRO A 364 16.06 -5.04 -23.23
CA PRO A 364 17.47 -5.20 -22.89
C PRO A 364 17.70 -5.99 -21.59
N ASN A 365 16.86 -5.75 -20.58
CA ASN A 365 16.88 -6.46 -19.29
C ASN A 365 15.84 -7.60 -19.21
N GLY A 366 15.40 -8.11 -20.36
CA GLY A 366 14.34 -9.09 -20.47
C GLY A 366 14.83 -10.55 -20.44
N VAL A 367 13.88 -11.43 -20.75
CA VAL A 367 14.11 -12.88 -20.80
C VAL A 367 15.16 -13.31 -21.82
N ALA A 368 15.42 -12.48 -22.84
CA ALA A 368 16.44 -12.72 -23.85
C ALA A 368 17.86 -12.93 -23.28
N ASN A 369 18.14 -12.37 -22.11
CA ASN A 369 19.41 -12.55 -21.38
C ASN A 369 19.58 -13.96 -20.79
N ASN A 370 18.53 -14.76 -20.71
CA ASN A 370 18.62 -16.13 -20.24
C ASN A 370 19.28 -17.01 -21.34
N PRO A 371 20.29 -17.82 -21.01
CA PRO A 371 20.96 -18.71 -21.97
C PRO A 371 20.02 -19.60 -22.80
N LYS A 372 18.84 -19.94 -22.27
CA LYS A 372 17.82 -20.73 -22.98
C LYS A 372 17.25 -20.03 -24.23
N PHE A 373 17.39 -18.71 -24.32
CA PHE A 373 16.86 -17.91 -25.43
C PHE A 373 17.94 -17.44 -26.41
N GLN A 374 19.22 -17.80 -26.18
CA GLN A 374 20.28 -17.43 -27.12
C GLN A 374 19.99 -17.98 -28.53
N GLY A 375 20.06 -17.08 -29.52
CA GLY A 375 19.81 -17.41 -30.92
C GLY A 375 18.32 -17.56 -31.31
N LYS A 376 17.38 -17.39 -30.39
CA LYS A 376 15.94 -17.41 -30.70
C LYS A 376 15.44 -16.04 -31.16
N THR A 377 14.49 -16.06 -32.07
CA THR A 377 13.75 -14.85 -32.47
C THR A 377 12.76 -14.42 -31.38
N VAL A 378 12.32 -13.17 -31.43
CA VAL A 378 11.31 -12.66 -30.49
C VAL A 378 9.98 -13.42 -30.59
N ASP A 379 9.62 -13.93 -31.79
CA ASP A 379 8.43 -14.77 -31.99
C ASP A 379 8.57 -16.11 -31.29
N GLU A 380 9.73 -16.79 -31.42
CA GLU A 380 10.01 -18.05 -30.72
C GLU A 380 10.04 -17.87 -29.21
N MET A 381 10.54 -16.72 -28.72
CA MET A 381 10.50 -16.38 -27.30
C MET A 381 9.05 -16.18 -26.82
N ARG A 382 8.22 -15.47 -27.59
CA ARG A 382 6.78 -15.32 -27.30
C ARG A 382 6.10 -16.68 -27.18
N ASP A 383 6.29 -17.57 -28.16
CA ASP A 383 5.64 -18.88 -28.17
C ASP A 383 6.06 -19.72 -26.96
N TYR A 384 7.33 -19.66 -26.60
CA TYR A 384 7.84 -20.33 -25.40
C TYR A 384 7.24 -19.76 -24.12
N MET A 385 7.20 -18.43 -23.97
CA MET A 385 6.69 -17.78 -22.75
C MET A 385 5.17 -17.96 -22.63
N THR A 386 4.41 -17.88 -23.73
CA THR A 386 2.97 -18.14 -23.70
C THR A 386 2.66 -19.60 -23.35
N MET A 387 3.49 -20.55 -23.76
CA MET A 387 3.38 -21.95 -23.34
C MET A 387 3.63 -22.12 -21.83
N ILE A 388 4.67 -21.47 -21.28
CA ILE A 388 4.97 -21.55 -19.82
C ILE A 388 3.84 -21.00 -18.99
N TYR A 389 3.29 -19.85 -19.38
CA TYR A 389 2.23 -19.15 -18.63
C TYR A 389 0.83 -19.63 -19.00
N ASN A 390 0.71 -20.61 -19.93
CA ASN A 390 -0.57 -21.11 -20.45
C ASN A 390 -1.47 -19.99 -20.98
N LEU A 391 -0.92 -19.08 -21.81
CA LEU A 391 -1.60 -17.92 -22.36
C LEU A 391 -1.83 -18.10 -23.86
N ASN A 392 -2.87 -17.42 -24.38
CA ASN A 392 -3.13 -17.35 -25.82
C ASN A 392 -2.11 -16.43 -26.51
N PRO A 393 -1.28 -16.93 -27.47
CA PRO A 393 -0.31 -16.09 -28.18
C PRO A 393 -0.92 -14.91 -28.94
N HIS A 394 -2.16 -15.04 -29.41
CA HIS A 394 -2.87 -13.98 -30.14
C HIS A 394 -3.27 -12.77 -29.27
N LEU A 395 -3.14 -12.89 -27.95
CA LEU A 395 -3.36 -11.76 -27.05
C LEU A 395 -2.27 -10.69 -27.17
N PHE A 396 -1.07 -11.09 -27.60
CA PHE A 396 0.12 -10.24 -27.61
C PHE A 396 0.38 -9.65 -28.99
N LYS A 397 0.40 -8.32 -29.08
CA LYS A 397 0.74 -7.58 -30.29
C LYS A 397 2.21 -7.77 -30.66
N SER A 398 2.48 -7.88 -31.94
CA SER A 398 3.83 -7.98 -32.48
C SER A 398 4.63 -6.67 -32.31
N PRO A 399 5.97 -6.70 -32.44
CA PRO A 399 6.80 -5.50 -32.44
C PRO A 399 6.38 -4.43 -33.45
N ALA A 400 5.89 -4.84 -34.63
CA ALA A 400 5.41 -3.93 -35.64
C ALA A 400 4.08 -3.27 -35.26
N GLU A 401 3.16 -4.03 -34.64
CA GLU A 401 1.85 -3.52 -34.23
C GLU A 401 1.96 -2.57 -33.02
N ILE A 402 2.81 -2.87 -32.02
CA ILE A 402 2.96 -1.98 -30.88
C ILE A 402 3.59 -0.65 -31.28
N ARG A 403 4.56 -0.64 -32.19
CA ARG A 403 5.21 0.59 -32.67
C ARG A 403 4.27 1.49 -33.48
N GLN A 404 3.18 0.96 -34.05
CA GLN A 404 2.12 1.77 -34.65
C GLN A 404 1.26 2.48 -33.59
N ILE A 405 1.19 1.95 -32.37
CA ILE A 405 0.43 2.53 -31.25
C ILE A 405 1.32 3.48 -30.47
N ILE A 406 2.51 3.00 -30.09
CA ILE A 406 3.48 3.75 -29.28
C ILE A 406 4.87 3.17 -29.44
N ASP A 407 5.88 4.04 -29.38
CA ASP A 407 7.29 3.65 -29.31
C ASP A 407 7.75 3.65 -27.82
N LEU A 408 8.08 2.48 -27.32
CA LEU A 408 8.52 2.27 -25.93
C LEU A 408 10.02 1.95 -25.82
N ARG A 409 10.80 2.12 -26.90
CA ARG A 409 12.25 1.84 -26.89
C ARG A 409 13.02 2.74 -25.92
N GLU A 410 12.59 3.99 -25.77
CA GLU A 410 13.17 4.90 -24.76
C GLU A 410 12.92 4.44 -23.33
N GLU A 411 11.85 3.69 -23.07
CA GLU A 411 11.55 2.99 -21.83
C GLU A 411 12.10 1.56 -21.84
N GLN A 412 13.06 1.22 -22.72
CA GLN A 412 13.71 -0.09 -22.86
C GLN A 412 12.72 -1.25 -23.10
N ASN A 413 11.53 -0.97 -23.62
CA ASN A 413 10.43 -1.91 -23.76
C ASN A 413 10.07 -2.66 -22.45
N THR A 414 10.31 -2.07 -21.31
CA THR A 414 9.87 -2.61 -20.01
C THR A 414 8.41 -2.29 -19.75
N PHE A 415 7.86 -2.86 -18.69
CA PHE A 415 6.51 -2.52 -18.27
C PHE A 415 6.40 -1.04 -17.90
N VAL A 416 5.39 -0.37 -18.43
CA VAL A 416 5.12 1.04 -18.16
C VAL A 416 3.62 1.33 -18.23
N ARG A 417 3.17 2.29 -17.42
CA ARG A 417 1.81 2.85 -17.49
C ARG A 417 1.88 4.25 -18.05
N ILE A 418 0.96 4.54 -18.98
CA ILE A 418 0.80 5.89 -19.50
C ILE A 418 -0.60 6.38 -19.16
N MET A 419 -0.63 7.51 -18.46
CA MET A 419 -1.86 8.24 -18.21
C MET A 419 -2.04 9.28 -19.31
N GLU A 420 -3.23 9.30 -19.92
CA GLU A 420 -3.55 10.17 -21.04
C GLU A 420 -4.91 10.83 -20.84
N THR A 421 -4.99 12.13 -21.07
CA THR A 421 -6.23 12.92 -21.11
C THR A 421 -6.79 12.99 -22.52
N GLN A 422 -8.05 13.40 -22.66
CA GLN A 422 -8.70 13.52 -23.96
C GLN A 422 -8.05 14.58 -24.87
N ASP A 423 -7.42 15.60 -24.29
CA ASP A 423 -6.68 16.64 -25.02
C ASP A 423 -5.24 16.21 -25.41
N GLY A 424 -4.89 14.95 -25.19
CA GLY A 424 -3.64 14.33 -25.64
C GLY A 424 -2.43 14.58 -24.72
N LYS A 425 -2.61 15.17 -23.54
CA LYS A 425 -1.53 15.23 -22.57
C LYS A 425 -1.23 13.85 -22.03
N ARG A 426 0.07 13.53 -21.90
CA ARG A 426 0.56 12.23 -21.45
C ARG A 426 1.56 12.36 -20.32
N THR A 427 1.53 11.41 -19.41
CA THR A 427 2.54 11.25 -18.37
C THR A 427 2.77 9.77 -18.08
N PHE A 428 3.98 9.44 -17.61
CA PHE A 428 4.36 8.08 -17.25
C PHE A 428 4.11 7.83 -15.76
N ILE A 429 3.63 6.62 -15.45
CA ILE A 429 3.57 6.08 -14.09
C ILE A 429 4.37 4.79 -14.10
N ARG A 430 5.58 4.83 -13.54
CA ARG A 430 6.55 3.74 -13.59
C ARG A 430 6.47 2.84 -12.38
N ASP A 431 7.01 1.65 -12.52
CA ASP A 431 7.33 0.77 -11.40
C ASP A 431 8.79 0.98 -10.98
N PHE A 432 9.10 0.65 -9.74
CA PHE A 432 10.38 0.93 -9.10
C PHE A 432 11.15 -0.34 -8.73
N GLU A 433 12.45 -0.19 -8.45
CA GLU A 433 13.32 -1.28 -8.03
C GLU A 433 13.52 -1.30 -6.50
N ASP A 434 12.44 -1.07 -5.78
CA ASP A 434 12.39 -1.16 -4.33
C ASP A 434 11.47 -2.30 -3.85
N MET A 435 11.29 -2.44 -2.54
CA MET A 435 10.49 -3.52 -1.95
C MET A 435 9.02 -3.50 -2.39
N ASP A 436 8.44 -2.32 -2.60
CA ASP A 436 7.02 -2.17 -2.97
C ASP A 436 6.80 -2.24 -4.49
N ALA A 437 7.82 -2.01 -5.27
CA ALA A 437 7.87 -2.02 -6.74
C ALA A 437 6.79 -1.16 -7.44
N THR A 438 5.54 -1.17 -6.97
CA THR A 438 4.41 -0.44 -7.56
C THR A 438 4.40 1.04 -7.13
N PRO A 439 3.85 1.94 -7.96
CA PRO A 439 3.73 3.35 -7.59
C PRO A 439 2.80 3.52 -6.40
N SER A 440 3.18 4.38 -5.49
CA SER A 440 2.36 4.80 -4.35
C SER A 440 1.41 5.95 -4.71
N GLU A 441 0.62 6.39 -3.75
CA GLU A 441 -0.24 7.56 -3.91
C GLU A 441 0.55 8.82 -4.29
N ALA A 442 1.78 8.98 -3.81
CA ALA A 442 2.61 10.14 -4.12
C ALA A 442 2.92 10.24 -5.62
N GLU A 443 3.43 9.16 -6.22
CA GLU A 443 3.83 9.14 -7.62
C GLU A 443 2.62 9.22 -8.56
N ILE A 444 1.52 8.53 -8.24
CA ILE A 444 0.28 8.62 -9.03
C ILE A 444 -0.28 10.03 -9.00
N THR A 445 -0.36 10.65 -7.81
CA THR A 445 -0.87 12.01 -7.67
C THR A 445 0.07 13.04 -8.29
N ALA A 446 1.40 12.84 -8.22
CA ALA A 446 2.37 13.67 -8.92
C ALA A 446 2.17 13.60 -10.45
N ALA A 447 1.95 12.41 -11.00
CA ALA A 447 1.62 12.22 -12.41
C ALA A 447 0.34 12.97 -12.80
N ILE A 448 -0.73 12.87 -11.99
CA ILE A 448 -1.97 13.61 -12.21
C ILE A 448 -1.71 15.13 -12.17
N LYS A 449 -0.93 15.60 -11.20
CA LYS A 449 -0.64 17.03 -11.03
C LYS A 449 0.17 17.59 -12.21
N LYS A 450 1.09 16.81 -12.80
CA LYS A 450 1.81 17.16 -14.05
C LYS A 450 0.87 17.40 -15.23
N MET A 451 -0.29 16.77 -15.26
CA MET A 451 -1.26 16.94 -16.35
C MET A 451 -2.12 18.19 -16.22
N ILE A 452 -2.34 18.66 -14.99
CA ILE A 452 -3.21 19.82 -14.69
C ILE A 452 -2.44 21.12 -14.45
N SER A 453 -1.15 21.04 -14.19
CA SER A 453 -0.27 22.20 -13.97
C SER A 453 1.06 21.99 -14.68
N THR A 454 1.75 23.10 -14.98
CA THR A 454 3.13 23.02 -15.50
C THR A 454 4.06 22.50 -14.40
N PRO A 455 4.75 21.37 -14.61
CA PRO A 455 5.68 20.85 -13.63
C PRO A 455 6.87 21.82 -13.43
N PRO A 456 7.41 21.93 -12.22
CA PRO A 456 8.60 22.73 -12.00
C PRO A 456 9.81 22.08 -12.69
N THR A 457 10.54 22.89 -13.47
CA THR A 457 11.74 22.45 -14.17
C THR A 457 12.96 22.69 -13.29
N VAL A 458 13.75 21.64 -13.08
CA VAL A 458 15.05 21.65 -12.41
C VAL A 458 16.15 21.58 -13.48
N ALA A 459 16.98 22.63 -13.55
CA ALA A 459 18.10 22.67 -14.49
C ALA A 459 19.41 22.48 -13.74
N PHE A 460 20.19 21.49 -14.13
CA PHE A 460 21.55 21.26 -13.63
C PHE A 460 22.55 21.98 -14.52
N ILE A 461 23.39 22.83 -13.92
CA ILE A 461 24.48 23.51 -14.64
C ILE A 461 25.57 22.49 -14.92
N LYS A 462 26.13 22.56 -16.13
CA LYS A 462 27.28 21.77 -16.57
C LYS A 462 28.26 22.64 -17.42
N GLY A 463 29.46 22.13 -17.63
CA GLY A 463 30.46 22.75 -18.51
C GLY A 463 31.75 23.20 -17.77
N ASP A 464 31.63 23.53 -16.48
CA ASP A 464 32.76 24.02 -15.66
C ASP A 464 33.23 22.96 -14.64
N GLY A 465 33.02 21.67 -14.97
CA GLY A 465 33.44 20.51 -14.18
C GLY A 465 32.45 20.10 -13.09
N GLU A 466 31.23 20.60 -13.15
CA GLU A 466 30.11 20.24 -12.27
C GLU A 466 29.74 18.76 -12.38
N ARG A 467 28.91 18.33 -11.46
CA ARG A 467 28.31 16.99 -11.47
C ARG A 467 27.13 16.95 -12.43
N GLU A 468 27.09 15.94 -13.29
CA GLU A 468 26.11 15.83 -14.36
C GLU A 468 25.01 14.82 -14.03
N VAL A 469 23.82 15.01 -14.60
CA VAL A 469 22.70 14.06 -14.45
C VAL A 469 22.65 13.04 -15.59
N SER A 470 23.22 13.38 -16.74
CA SER A 470 23.30 12.47 -17.90
C SER A 470 24.37 11.37 -17.77
N LYS A 471 25.24 11.48 -16.76
CA LYS A 471 26.28 10.50 -16.46
C LYS A 471 25.90 9.61 -15.29
N SER A 472 26.31 8.35 -15.37
CA SER A 472 26.12 7.34 -14.31
C SER A 472 27.40 7.09 -13.49
N GLY A 473 28.34 8.05 -13.47
CA GLY A 473 29.55 7.96 -12.66
C GLY A 473 29.24 8.05 -11.17
N ASP A 474 30.16 7.57 -10.36
CA ASP A 474 30.02 7.47 -8.89
C ASP A 474 29.65 8.79 -8.23
N ARG A 475 30.26 9.86 -8.68
CA ARG A 475 30.05 11.22 -8.16
C ARG A 475 28.91 11.98 -8.83
N ASP A 476 28.34 11.46 -9.92
CA ASP A 476 27.28 12.11 -10.69
C ASP A 476 25.91 11.96 -10.02
N TYR A 477 24.88 12.54 -10.62
CA TYR A 477 23.56 12.75 -9.99
C TYR A 477 22.39 12.06 -10.72
N SER A 478 22.65 11.05 -11.55
CA SER A 478 21.59 10.38 -12.31
C SER A 478 20.53 9.69 -11.42
N ASN A 479 20.95 9.09 -10.29
CA ASN A 479 20.08 8.24 -9.45
C ASN A 479 18.90 9.00 -8.86
N PHE A 480 19.12 10.20 -8.32
CA PHE A 480 18.02 10.96 -7.72
C PHE A 480 17.34 11.92 -8.69
N SER A 481 17.88 12.10 -9.88
CA SER A 481 17.36 13.10 -10.84
C SER A 481 16.54 12.48 -11.96
N ILE A 482 17.13 11.58 -12.78
CA ILE A 482 16.54 11.05 -14.01
C ILE A 482 16.39 9.54 -14.03
N GLU A 483 16.81 8.82 -12.97
CA GLU A 483 16.70 7.37 -12.94
C GLU A 483 15.24 6.92 -12.93
N LYS A 484 14.81 6.24 -13.99
CA LYS A 484 13.41 5.88 -14.23
C LYS A 484 12.88 4.89 -13.20
N TYR A 485 13.74 4.03 -12.67
CA TYR A 485 13.37 2.97 -11.72
C TYR A 485 13.60 3.34 -10.26
N SER A 486 14.12 4.54 -10.00
CA SER A 486 14.26 5.10 -8.65
C SER A 486 13.01 5.89 -8.27
N ARG A 487 12.30 5.45 -7.22
CA ARG A 487 11.12 6.14 -6.69
C ARG A 487 11.42 7.59 -6.31
N ALA A 488 12.56 7.82 -5.68
CA ALA A 488 12.97 9.12 -5.20
C ALA A 488 13.51 10.06 -6.31
N ALA A 489 13.64 9.58 -7.56
CA ALA A 489 14.10 10.41 -8.65
C ALA A 489 13.12 11.55 -8.96
N LEU A 490 13.66 12.75 -9.20
CA LEU A 490 12.87 13.97 -9.42
C LEU A 490 11.82 13.82 -10.51
N ILE A 491 12.15 13.11 -11.61
CA ILE A 491 11.20 12.85 -12.71
C ILE A 491 9.97 12.06 -12.27
N ASN A 492 10.09 11.18 -11.27
CA ASN A 492 9.02 10.38 -10.70
C ASN A 492 8.29 11.12 -9.58
N GLN A 493 8.95 12.13 -8.96
CA GLN A 493 8.39 12.98 -7.91
C GLN A 493 7.69 14.24 -8.46
N GLY A 494 7.53 14.34 -9.78
CA GLY A 494 6.73 15.39 -10.42
C GLY A 494 7.50 16.54 -11.03
N PHE A 495 8.83 16.51 -11.03
CA PHE A 495 9.68 17.53 -11.65
C PHE A 495 10.01 17.16 -13.11
N ASP A 496 10.31 18.18 -13.92
CA ASP A 496 11.04 18.01 -15.16
C ASP A 496 12.52 18.35 -14.91
N VAL A 497 13.43 17.60 -15.53
CA VAL A 497 14.87 17.72 -15.34
C VAL A 497 15.56 17.98 -16.68
N CYS A 498 16.49 18.94 -16.69
CA CYS A 498 17.34 19.22 -17.85
C CYS A 498 18.75 19.62 -17.41
N GLU A 499 19.69 19.59 -18.33
CA GLU A 499 21.05 20.15 -18.16
C GLU A 499 21.20 21.39 -19.02
N ILE A 500 21.94 22.36 -18.54
CA ILE A 500 22.26 23.63 -19.24
C ILE A 500 23.72 23.99 -19.09
N ASP A 501 24.35 24.46 -20.17
CA ASP A 501 25.73 24.95 -20.22
C ASP A 501 25.74 26.47 -20.41
N ILE A 502 25.66 27.17 -19.28
CA ILE A 502 25.55 28.64 -19.28
C ILE A 502 26.85 29.36 -19.66
N SER A 503 27.99 28.69 -19.46
CA SER A 503 29.31 29.23 -19.81
C SER A 503 29.57 29.17 -21.31
N HIS A 504 29.05 28.17 -22.03
CA HIS A 504 29.38 27.93 -23.44
C HIS A 504 28.25 28.21 -24.44
N GLY A 505 27.06 28.57 -24.01
CA GLY A 505 26.05 28.96 -24.98
C GLY A 505 24.62 29.03 -24.53
N ASP A 506 24.24 28.19 -23.61
CA ASP A 506 22.86 28.09 -23.15
C ASP A 506 22.45 29.33 -22.32
N THR A 507 21.13 29.50 -22.21
CA THR A 507 20.55 30.57 -21.40
C THR A 507 19.57 30.00 -20.38
N ILE A 508 19.55 30.56 -19.16
CA ILE A 508 18.61 30.18 -18.12
C ILE A 508 17.22 30.74 -18.49
N SER A 509 16.39 29.89 -19.09
CA SER A 509 15.01 30.23 -19.48
C SER A 509 14.16 30.68 -18.29
N SER A 510 13.12 31.48 -18.56
CA SER A 510 12.12 31.88 -17.55
C SER A 510 11.26 30.69 -17.07
N LEU A 511 11.26 29.59 -17.80
CA LEU A 511 10.54 28.37 -17.42
C LEU A 511 11.27 27.54 -16.36
N ILE A 512 12.58 27.80 -16.13
CA ILE A 512 13.37 27.09 -15.13
C ILE A 512 13.02 27.66 -13.75
N ASN A 513 12.55 26.76 -12.88
CA ASN A 513 12.10 27.10 -11.53
C ASN A 513 13.23 26.95 -10.49
N ILE A 514 14.08 25.94 -10.66
CA ILE A 514 15.17 25.62 -9.75
C ILE A 514 16.41 25.38 -10.58
N VAL A 515 17.53 26.00 -10.20
CA VAL A 515 18.85 25.73 -10.77
C VAL A 515 19.69 24.98 -9.74
N VAL A 516 20.38 23.93 -10.15
CA VAL A 516 21.33 23.18 -9.34
C VAL A 516 22.75 23.51 -9.82
N LEU A 517 23.57 23.94 -8.90
CA LEU A 517 24.98 24.24 -9.13
C LEU A 517 25.83 23.36 -8.21
N ALA A 518 26.46 22.33 -8.77
CA ALA A 518 27.11 21.28 -8.02
C ALA A 518 28.61 21.19 -8.28
N GLU A 519 29.41 21.62 -7.30
CA GLU A 519 30.87 21.46 -7.27
C GLU A 519 31.56 21.95 -8.54
N MET A 520 31.48 23.25 -8.83
CA MET A 520 32.30 23.86 -9.91
C MET A 520 33.78 23.59 -9.68
N ARG A 521 34.47 23.14 -10.70
CA ARG A 521 35.93 22.93 -10.68
C ARG A 521 36.72 24.08 -11.29
N THR A 522 36.07 24.79 -12.18
CA THR A 522 36.62 26.04 -12.79
C THR A 522 35.63 27.18 -12.53
N PRO A 523 36.07 28.43 -12.43
CA PRO A 523 35.18 29.57 -12.30
C PRO A 523 34.27 29.70 -13.51
N LEU A 524 33.04 30.14 -13.27
CA LEU A 524 32.09 30.47 -14.36
C LEU A 524 32.71 31.53 -15.26
N THR A 525 32.41 31.47 -16.55
CA THR A 525 32.71 32.56 -17.46
C THR A 525 31.91 33.80 -17.08
N GLU A 526 32.38 35.00 -17.46
CA GLU A 526 31.67 36.28 -17.24
C GLU A 526 30.22 36.20 -17.77
N LYS A 527 30.00 35.51 -18.88
CA LYS A 527 28.67 35.27 -19.44
C LYS A 527 27.82 34.39 -18.53
N GLY A 528 28.36 33.29 -18.02
CA GLY A 528 27.67 32.37 -17.09
C GLY A 528 27.31 33.05 -15.78
N GLU A 529 28.25 33.82 -15.22
CA GLU A 529 28.05 34.59 -13.99
C GLU A 529 26.92 35.62 -14.14
N ASN A 530 26.94 36.40 -15.22
CA ASN A 530 25.91 37.39 -15.53
C ASN A 530 24.51 36.73 -15.68
N GLN A 531 24.43 35.55 -16.27
CA GLN A 531 23.18 34.82 -16.39
C GLN A 531 22.66 34.34 -15.04
N LEU A 532 23.50 33.81 -14.18
CA LEU A 532 23.14 33.36 -12.85
C LEU A 532 22.70 34.53 -11.95
N GLU A 533 23.40 35.68 -12.05
CA GLU A 533 23.01 36.94 -11.37
C GLU A 533 21.61 37.42 -11.84
N ALA A 534 21.40 37.45 -13.15
CA ALA A 534 20.10 37.80 -13.71
C ALA A 534 18.99 36.83 -13.26
N TYR A 535 19.30 35.55 -13.16
CA TYR A 535 18.40 34.56 -12.61
C TYR A 535 18.04 34.81 -11.14
N LEU A 536 19.07 35.13 -10.31
CA LEU A 536 18.87 35.49 -8.91
C LEU A 536 18.07 36.79 -8.74
N ALA A 537 18.36 37.80 -9.58
CA ALA A 537 17.67 39.09 -9.52
C ALA A 537 16.15 39.00 -9.80
N ARG A 538 15.74 38.03 -10.64
CA ARG A 538 14.33 37.73 -10.92
C ARG A 538 13.66 36.79 -9.91
N GLY A 539 14.38 36.42 -8.82
CA GLY A 539 13.85 35.55 -7.77
C GLY A 539 13.93 34.06 -8.12
N GLY A 540 14.93 33.63 -8.90
CA GLY A 540 15.17 32.22 -9.19
C GLY A 540 15.64 31.45 -7.95
N ASN A 541 15.22 30.20 -7.80
CA ASN A 541 15.61 29.35 -6.70
C ASN A 541 16.88 28.53 -7.04
N LEU A 542 17.76 28.33 -6.06
CA LEU A 542 19.02 27.62 -6.25
C LEU A 542 19.23 26.51 -5.26
N PHE A 543 19.83 25.42 -5.72
CA PHE A 543 20.45 24.42 -4.87
C PHE A 543 21.95 24.36 -5.20
N ILE A 544 22.79 24.83 -4.28
CA ILE A 544 24.22 24.89 -4.42
C ILE A 544 24.84 23.79 -3.57
N LEU A 545 25.70 22.99 -4.17
CA LEU A 545 26.45 21.95 -3.48
C LEU A 545 27.95 22.27 -3.68
N THR A 546 28.64 22.36 -2.57
CA THR A 546 30.08 22.66 -2.56
C THR A 546 30.86 21.39 -2.22
N ASP A 547 32.18 21.47 -2.29
CA ASP A 547 33.07 20.38 -1.91
C ASP A 547 34.41 20.88 -1.43
N THR A 548 35.15 20.04 -0.71
CA THR A 548 36.49 20.33 -0.25
C THR A 548 37.41 20.64 -1.43
N GLY A 549 38.36 21.59 -1.25
CA GLY A 549 39.28 22.02 -2.30
C GLY A 549 38.65 22.91 -3.39
N ARG A 550 37.41 23.39 -3.21
CA ARG A 550 36.69 24.28 -4.15
C ARG A 550 36.51 25.71 -3.61
N GLN A 551 37.12 26.05 -2.48
CA GLN A 551 36.93 27.31 -1.80
C GLN A 551 37.31 28.51 -2.69
N GLU A 552 38.41 28.44 -3.44
CA GLU A 552 38.86 29.51 -4.34
C GLU A 552 37.88 29.77 -5.49
N VAL A 553 37.24 28.72 -5.99
CA VAL A 553 36.27 28.79 -7.10
C VAL A 553 34.88 29.19 -6.63
N MET A 554 34.40 28.62 -5.51
CA MET A 554 33.03 28.77 -5.04
C MET A 554 32.83 30.01 -4.15
N ASN A 555 33.80 30.36 -3.27
CA ASN A 555 33.63 31.44 -2.30
C ASN A 555 33.37 32.81 -2.94
N PRO A 556 33.94 33.18 -4.11
CA PRO A 556 33.59 34.45 -4.74
C PRO A 556 32.11 34.61 -5.02
N PHE A 557 31.48 33.56 -5.50
CA PHE A 557 30.01 33.53 -5.73
C PHE A 557 29.20 33.41 -4.42
N LEU A 558 29.58 32.51 -3.51
CA LEU A 558 28.89 32.32 -2.24
C LEU A 558 28.92 33.58 -1.35
N SER A 559 29.98 34.34 -1.40
CA SER A 559 30.12 35.60 -0.65
C SER A 559 29.06 36.62 -1.06
N LYS A 560 28.58 36.62 -2.32
CA LYS A 560 27.45 37.43 -2.79
C LYS A 560 26.14 37.04 -2.16
N LEU A 561 26.04 35.82 -1.61
CA LEU A 561 24.87 35.28 -0.87
C LEU A 561 25.07 35.38 0.65
N GLY A 562 26.20 35.93 1.13
CA GLY A 562 26.50 36.03 2.55
C GLY A 562 26.93 34.71 3.21
N ILE A 563 27.32 33.72 2.45
CA ILE A 563 27.83 32.41 2.94
C ILE A 563 29.29 32.27 2.49
N LYS A 564 30.08 31.61 3.33
CA LYS A 564 31.49 31.29 3.05
C LYS A 564 31.77 29.84 3.47
N MET A 565 32.51 29.13 2.61
CA MET A 565 33.14 27.86 2.95
C MET A 565 34.36 28.09 3.80
N GLU A 566 34.53 27.35 4.88
CA GLU A 566 35.78 27.34 5.65
C GLU A 566 36.93 26.77 4.82
N GLU A 567 38.18 27.14 5.20
CA GLU A 567 39.36 26.83 4.42
C GLU A 567 39.69 25.34 4.37
N TYR A 568 39.43 24.65 5.45
CA TYR A 568 39.75 23.22 5.63
C TYR A 568 38.50 22.38 5.80
N GLN A 569 38.66 21.08 5.54
CA GLN A 569 37.56 20.11 5.68
C GLN A 569 37.29 19.77 7.14
N LEU A 570 36.09 19.23 7.41
CA LEU A 570 35.73 18.69 8.69
C LEU A 570 36.28 17.26 8.85
N ALA A 571 36.72 16.96 10.07
CA ALA A 571 37.08 15.61 10.50
C ALA A 571 36.14 15.17 11.63
N GLN A 572 35.75 13.89 11.64
CA GLN A 572 34.93 13.28 12.66
C GLN A 572 35.61 12.04 13.24
N SER A 573 35.81 12.04 14.56
CA SER A 573 36.30 10.84 15.27
C SER A 573 35.27 9.73 15.21
N SER A 574 35.65 8.58 14.65
CA SER A 574 34.81 7.38 14.56
C SER A 574 35.66 6.14 14.66
N ALA A 575 35.13 5.08 15.27
CA ALA A 575 35.73 3.76 15.28
C ALA A 575 35.40 2.94 14.02
N ASP A 576 34.30 3.28 13.34
CA ASP A 576 33.70 2.47 12.29
C ASP A 576 33.86 3.09 10.89
N PHE A 577 34.13 4.40 10.81
CA PHE A 577 34.19 5.15 9.56
C PHE A 577 35.47 5.96 9.44
N SER A 578 35.87 6.26 8.20
CA SER A 578 36.98 7.16 7.93
C SER A 578 36.70 8.57 8.47
N PRO A 579 37.74 9.30 8.93
CA PRO A 579 37.53 10.61 9.55
C PRO A 579 36.89 11.67 8.66
N ASN A 580 36.98 11.53 7.35
CA ASN A 580 36.35 12.46 6.40
C ASN A 580 34.83 12.27 6.26
N LEU A 581 34.24 11.18 6.82
CA LEU A 581 32.79 10.95 6.80
C LEU A 581 32.11 11.69 7.93
N ILE A 582 31.46 12.77 7.63
CA ILE A 582 30.67 13.55 8.59
C ILE A 582 29.23 13.02 8.61
N LEU A 583 28.71 12.73 9.81
CA LEU A 583 27.32 12.35 10.03
C LEU A 583 26.53 13.54 10.59
N ALA A 584 25.98 14.34 9.71
CA ALA A 584 25.21 15.53 10.06
C ALA A 584 23.78 15.18 10.47
N LYS A 585 23.20 15.96 11.38
CA LYS A 585 21.81 15.89 11.81
C LYS A 585 21.05 17.15 11.41
N ALA A 586 19.73 17.02 11.23
CA ALA A 586 18.88 18.17 11.01
C ALA A 586 18.83 19.07 12.26
N THR A 587 18.89 20.39 12.04
CA THR A 587 18.76 21.37 13.13
C THR A 587 17.28 21.50 13.54
N ARG A 588 17.04 22.08 14.73
CA ARG A 588 15.67 22.41 15.15
C ARG A 588 15.03 23.48 14.25
N GLU A 589 15.81 24.40 13.74
CA GLU A 589 15.37 25.49 12.86
C GLU A 589 14.90 24.97 11.51
N SER A 590 15.53 23.93 10.97
CA SER A 590 15.13 23.31 9.70
C SER A 590 13.72 22.77 9.72
N GLY A 591 13.20 22.37 10.88
CA GLY A 591 11.82 21.96 11.07
C GLY A 591 10.76 23.03 10.74
N LYS A 592 11.17 24.31 10.57
CA LYS A 592 10.28 25.36 10.09
C LYS A 592 10.15 25.37 8.56
N LEU A 593 11.05 24.72 7.85
CA LEU A 593 11.10 24.71 6.39
C LEU A 593 10.12 23.67 5.84
N THR A 594 10.22 22.44 6.34
CA THR A 594 9.38 21.32 5.90
C THR A 594 9.08 20.37 7.05
N PHE A 595 8.07 19.54 6.84
CA PHE A 595 7.66 18.58 7.84
C PHE A 595 8.65 17.40 7.99
N GLY A 596 9.34 17.00 6.93
CA GLY A 596 10.33 15.91 7.04
C GLY A 596 11.49 16.30 7.95
N PHE A 597 12.00 17.53 7.84
CA PHE A 597 12.99 18.04 8.78
C PHE A 597 12.46 18.15 10.22
N LYS A 598 11.15 18.48 10.37
CA LYS A 598 10.52 18.62 11.69
C LYS A 598 10.25 17.30 12.36
N ASP A 599 9.69 16.35 11.62
CA ASP A 599 9.11 15.13 12.16
C ASP A 599 9.98 13.90 11.88
N ASP A 600 10.41 13.67 10.62
CA ASP A 600 11.07 12.42 10.23
C ASP A 600 12.52 12.35 10.71
N PHE A 601 13.30 13.43 10.53
CA PHE A 601 14.70 13.45 10.94
C PHE A 601 14.89 13.16 12.44
N PRO A 602 14.20 13.87 13.37
CA PRO A 602 14.39 13.58 14.80
C PRO A 602 13.76 12.26 15.23
N LYS A 603 12.64 11.87 14.62
CA LYS A 603 11.89 10.68 14.97
C LYS A 603 12.66 9.39 14.66
N TYR A 604 13.28 9.34 13.48
CA TYR A 604 14.04 8.17 13.04
C TYR A 604 15.53 8.28 13.28
N ASP A 605 16.01 9.36 13.95
CA ASP A 605 17.42 9.70 14.13
C ASP A 605 18.20 9.63 12.82
N LEU A 606 17.63 10.26 11.76
CA LEU A 606 18.24 10.25 10.44
C LEU A 606 19.53 11.09 10.45
N ARG A 607 20.57 10.55 9.82
CA ARG A 607 21.86 11.21 9.62
C ARG A 607 22.15 11.34 8.15
N VAL A 608 22.60 12.52 7.76
CA VAL A 608 23.11 12.75 6.41
C VAL A 608 24.60 12.46 6.42
N SER A 609 25.00 11.46 5.64
CA SER A 609 26.42 11.16 5.41
C SER A 609 26.99 12.13 4.38
N MET A 610 28.08 12.79 4.75
CA MET A 610 28.71 13.88 4.00
C MET A 610 30.24 13.62 3.90
N PRO A 611 30.69 12.86 2.86
CA PRO A 611 32.10 12.54 2.67
C PRO A 611 32.91 13.78 2.16
N GLY A 612 33.88 14.24 2.91
CA GLY A 612 34.71 15.38 2.51
C GLY A 612 34.08 16.75 2.77
N CYS A 613 33.15 16.82 3.69
CA CYS A 613 32.37 18.01 3.99
C CYS A 613 33.21 19.18 4.52
N VAL A 614 32.85 20.39 4.12
CA VAL A 614 33.37 21.64 4.68
C VAL A 614 32.31 22.35 5.51
N ALA A 615 32.74 23.03 6.58
CA ALA A 615 31.81 23.86 7.35
C ALA A 615 31.47 25.14 6.55
N LEU A 616 30.23 25.58 6.73
CA LEU A 616 29.72 26.82 6.16
C LEU A 616 29.54 27.85 7.27
N THR A 617 29.99 29.10 7.00
CA THR A 617 29.79 30.25 7.88
C THR A 617 28.93 31.31 7.21
N CYS A 618 28.07 31.94 8.01
CA CYS A 618 27.24 33.04 7.56
C CYS A 618 27.88 34.35 7.99
N SER A 619 28.18 35.22 7.00
CA SER A 619 28.55 36.61 7.27
C SER A 619 27.30 37.47 7.35
N ASN A 620 27.15 38.27 8.42
CA ASN A 620 26.07 39.25 8.54
C ASN A 620 26.17 40.30 7.43
N ASN A 621 25.54 40.04 6.29
CA ASN A 621 25.52 40.93 5.14
C ASN A 621 24.11 41.38 4.81
N ASP A 622 23.95 42.64 4.39
CA ASP A 622 22.69 43.30 4.04
C ASP A 622 22.03 42.81 2.72
N TYR A 623 22.22 41.54 2.36
CA TYR A 623 21.59 40.95 1.15
C TYR A 623 20.11 40.65 1.29
N GLY A 624 19.54 40.94 2.45
CA GLY A 624 18.10 40.77 2.72
C GLY A 624 17.64 39.32 2.83
N PHE A 625 18.56 38.36 2.97
CA PHE A 625 18.24 36.97 3.21
C PHE A 625 18.03 36.67 4.71
N GLN A 626 17.07 35.82 4.99
CA GLN A 626 16.97 35.09 6.25
C GLN A 626 17.74 33.78 6.11
N TYR A 627 18.68 33.56 7.03
CA TYR A 627 19.52 32.36 7.05
C TYR A 627 18.97 31.35 8.06
N THR A 628 18.72 30.13 7.62
CA THR A 628 18.25 29.03 8.47
C THR A 628 19.24 27.87 8.32
N PRO A 629 19.97 27.47 9.38
CA PRO A 629 20.81 26.28 9.31
C PRO A 629 19.93 25.04 9.13
N ILE A 630 20.29 24.18 8.16
CA ILE A 630 19.54 22.93 7.90
C ILE A 630 20.20 21.76 8.60
N LEU A 631 21.51 21.60 8.40
CA LEU A 631 22.28 20.48 8.93
C LEU A 631 23.42 20.98 9.82
N GLU A 632 23.66 20.24 10.90
CA GLU A 632 24.73 20.52 11.86
C GLU A 632 25.44 19.22 12.27
N THR A 633 26.69 19.33 12.68
CA THR A 633 27.49 18.24 13.24
C THR A 633 27.19 18.03 14.72
N ASN A 634 27.69 16.96 15.30
CA ASN A 634 27.76 16.81 16.75
C ASN A 634 28.75 17.82 17.34
N ALA A 635 28.53 18.22 18.59
CA ALA A 635 29.39 19.18 19.29
C ALA A 635 30.72 18.57 19.77
N LYS A 636 30.82 17.25 19.87
CA LYS A 636 32.01 16.50 20.27
C LYS A 636 32.45 15.56 19.17
N GLY A 637 33.76 15.38 19.05
CA GLY A 637 34.35 14.49 18.09
C GLY A 637 34.32 15.00 16.66
N VAL A 638 34.02 16.27 16.44
CA VAL A 638 34.09 16.93 15.12
C VAL A 638 34.85 18.25 15.20
N TRP A 639 35.79 18.43 14.31
CA TRP A 639 36.64 19.66 14.22
C TRP A 639 36.96 19.98 12.77
N ILE A 640 37.51 21.17 12.53
CA ILE A 640 38.12 21.56 11.24
C ILE A 640 39.56 21.09 11.30
N GLU A 641 39.93 20.14 10.41
CA GLU A 641 41.27 19.57 10.35
C GLU A 641 42.22 20.49 9.57
N LYS A 642 43.32 20.90 10.20
CA LYS A 642 44.26 21.88 9.64
C LYS A 642 45.61 21.32 9.26
N GLU A 643 45.95 20.15 9.74
CA GLU A 643 47.28 19.56 9.58
C GLU A 643 47.32 18.45 8.53
N GLN A 644 46.25 17.66 8.42
CA GLN A 644 46.17 16.56 7.42
C GLN A 644 45.25 16.91 6.29
N THR A 645 45.70 16.67 5.07
CA THR A 645 44.90 16.85 3.85
C THR A 645 44.21 15.57 3.37
N ASP A 646 44.75 14.39 3.75
CA ASP A 646 44.17 13.09 3.41
C ASP A 646 43.62 12.43 4.68
N LEU A 647 42.31 12.42 4.81
CA LEU A 647 41.57 11.85 5.93
C LEU A 647 40.92 10.46 5.61
N GLN A 648 41.25 9.88 4.47
CA GLN A 648 40.61 8.62 4.09
C GLN A 648 41.25 7.41 4.77
N GLU A 649 42.55 7.42 5.06
CA GLU A 649 43.32 6.24 5.46
C GLU A 649 43.84 6.27 6.91
N SER A 650 43.87 7.41 7.60
CA SER A 650 44.50 7.54 8.90
C SER A 650 43.54 8.02 10.00
N PRO A 651 43.55 7.42 11.17
CA PRO A 651 42.89 8.01 12.33
C PRO A 651 43.52 9.35 12.65
N VAL A 652 42.71 10.38 12.87
CA VAL A 652 43.14 11.75 13.16
C VAL A 652 42.58 12.14 14.52
N GLU A 653 43.37 12.87 15.30
CA GLU A 653 43.00 13.40 16.59
C GLU A 653 43.01 14.92 16.57
N CYS A 654 42.01 15.55 17.20
CA CYS A 654 41.91 17.00 17.30
C CYS A 654 43.12 17.59 18.01
N ASN A 655 43.90 18.46 17.32
CA ASN A 655 45.07 19.14 17.87
C ASN A 655 44.77 20.60 18.24
N ALA A 656 44.50 20.83 19.52
CA ALA A 656 44.24 22.17 20.02
C ALA A 656 45.44 23.16 19.83
N SER A 657 46.66 22.62 19.71
CA SER A 657 47.86 23.45 19.45
C SER A 657 47.91 23.99 18.02
N ALA A 658 47.30 23.30 17.07
CA ALA A 658 47.10 23.77 15.69
C ALA A 658 45.92 24.74 15.57
N GLY A 659 45.23 25.01 16.67
CA GLY A 659 44.04 25.85 16.71
C GLY A 659 42.77 25.13 16.24
N GLU A 660 42.77 23.81 16.32
CA GLU A 660 41.61 23.01 16.08
C GLU A 660 40.68 23.00 17.31
N LYS A 661 39.40 22.90 17.08
CA LYS A 661 38.40 22.97 18.15
C LYS A 661 37.22 22.08 17.87
N GLU A 662 36.91 21.21 18.82
CA GLU A 662 35.64 20.47 18.80
C GLU A 662 34.48 21.40 19.11
N GLN A 663 33.55 21.48 18.18
CA GLN A 663 32.31 22.24 18.33
C GLN A 663 31.26 21.80 17.30
N THR A 664 30.06 22.34 17.41
CA THR A 664 29.04 22.18 16.38
C THR A 664 29.37 23.06 15.18
N TYR A 665 29.43 22.48 14.00
CA TYR A 665 29.59 23.14 12.72
C TYR A 665 28.34 23.02 11.88
N ILE A 666 27.97 24.05 11.15
CA ILE A 666 26.87 24.02 10.20
C ILE A 666 27.40 23.56 8.85
N THR A 667 26.74 22.53 8.30
CA THR A 667 27.12 21.93 7.01
C THR A 667 26.16 22.27 5.87
N ALA A 668 24.92 22.75 6.19
CA ALA A 668 24.01 23.25 5.17
C ALA A 668 23.13 24.39 5.68
N TYR A 669 22.87 25.36 4.80
CA TYR A 669 21.97 26.49 5.05
C TYR A 669 20.83 26.58 4.04
N ALA A 670 19.67 27.02 4.48
CA ALA A 670 18.60 27.54 3.66
C ALA A 670 18.56 29.08 3.77
N LEU A 671 18.49 29.76 2.65
CA LEU A 671 18.35 31.18 2.55
C LEU A 671 17.01 31.52 1.91
N SER A 672 16.24 32.41 2.52
CA SER A 672 15.00 32.92 1.92
C SER A 672 14.92 34.43 1.99
N ARG A 673 14.34 35.05 0.97
CA ARG A 673 13.95 36.45 0.98
C ARG A 673 12.71 36.72 0.16
N GLN A 674 11.94 37.74 0.55
CA GLN A 674 10.78 38.17 -0.20
C GLN A 674 11.20 39.17 -1.29
N LEU A 675 10.88 38.85 -2.54
CA LEU A 675 11.04 39.72 -3.69
C LEU A 675 9.67 39.99 -4.31
N LYS A 676 9.13 41.21 -4.09
CA LYS A 676 7.77 41.56 -4.54
C LYS A 676 6.75 40.53 -4.10
N ASP A 677 6.18 39.80 -5.05
CA ASP A 677 5.14 38.79 -4.81
C ASP A 677 5.67 37.35 -4.73
N LYS A 678 7.01 37.17 -4.80
CA LYS A 678 7.64 35.85 -4.82
C LYS A 678 8.67 35.70 -3.70
N GLU A 679 8.63 34.58 -3.00
CA GLU A 679 9.69 34.18 -2.08
C GLU A 679 10.78 33.46 -2.86
N GLN A 680 12.01 33.99 -2.81
CA GLN A 680 13.21 33.34 -3.35
C GLN A 680 13.78 32.40 -2.29
N ARG A 681 14.19 31.21 -2.70
CA ARG A 681 14.68 30.14 -1.84
C ARG A 681 15.97 29.56 -2.38
N ILE A 682 16.99 29.47 -1.54
CA ILE A 682 18.32 28.96 -1.91
C ILE A 682 18.78 27.99 -0.83
N ILE A 683 19.28 26.82 -1.22
CA ILE A 683 19.93 25.86 -0.32
C ILE A 683 21.38 25.78 -0.69
N ILE A 684 22.28 25.77 0.31
CA ILE A 684 23.72 25.63 0.15
C ILE A 684 24.18 24.50 1.05
N SER A 685 24.82 23.48 0.47
CA SER A 685 25.43 22.35 1.18
C SER A 685 26.96 22.43 1.12
N GLY A 686 27.61 22.09 2.23
CA GLY A 686 29.07 22.02 2.36
C GLY A 686 29.69 20.73 1.79
N ASP A 687 28.87 19.89 1.15
CA ASP A 687 29.30 18.65 0.53
C ASP A 687 28.42 18.35 -0.67
N ALA A 688 29.01 17.94 -1.78
CA ALA A 688 28.32 17.53 -2.99
C ALA A 688 28.20 16.00 -3.10
N ASP A 689 29.04 15.25 -2.41
CA ASP A 689 28.99 13.78 -2.42
C ASP A 689 27.78 13.22 -1.68
N CYS A 690 27.22 13.96 -0.72
CA CYS A 690 26.07 13.51 0.08
C CYS A 690 24.83 13.08 -0.74
N ILE A 691 24.69 13.55 -1.97
CA ILE A 691 23.61 13.15 -2.88
C ILE A 691 24.12 12.51 -4.17
N SER A 692 25.39 12.08 -4.21
CA SER A 692 25.99 11.39 -5.36
C SER A 692 25.41 9.98 -5.56
N ASN A 693 25.57 9.46 -6.78
CA ASN A 693 25.10 8.11 -7.12
C ASN A 693 25.66 7.06 -6.17
N THR A 694 26.94 7.13 -5.82
CA THR A 694 27.57 6.18 -4.89
C THR A 694 27.01 6.33 -3.49
N GLU A 695 26.99 7.56 -2.93
CA GLU A 695 26.56 7.77 -1.55
C GLU A 695 25.10 7.36 -1.31
N LEU A 696 24.25 7.57 -2.29
CA LEU A 696 22.84 7.14 -2.21
C LEU A 696 22.63 5.63 -2.29
N THR A 697 23.58 4.88 -2.82
CA THR A 697 23.51 3.43 -2.94
C THR A 697 24.26 2.70 -1.83
N LEU A 698 25.14 3.39 -1.10
CA LEU A 698 25.89 2.80 0.00
C LEU A 698 25.00 2.59 1.23
N SER A 699 25.02 1.37 1.74
CA SER A 699 24.44 1.03 3.03
C SER A 699 25.55 0.84 4.06
N ARG A 700 25.50 1.62 5.13
CA ARG A 700 26.45 1.52 6.25
C ARG A 700 25.70 1.13 7.52
N GLU A 701 26.29 0.25 8.31
CA GLU A 701 25.78 -0.09 9.64
C GLU A 701 26.07 1.03 10.65
N GLY A 702 25.32 1.10 11.73
CA GLY A 702 25.54 2.03 12.83
C GLY A 702 24.77 3.34 12.80
N TYR A 703 24.15 3.72 11.66
CA TYR A 703 23.22 4.86 11.58
C TYR A 703 22.15 4.65 10.50
N ARG A 704 21.11 5.48 10.54
CA ARG A 704 20.06 5.51 9.51
C ARG A 704 20.34 6.66 8.54
N SER A 705 20.57 6.35 7.26
CA SER A 705 20.81 7.35 6.23
C SER A 705 19.57 8.23 6.00
N GLY A 706 19.79 9.55 6.00
CA GLY A 706 18.80 10.58 5.68
C GLY A 706 19.07 11.29 4.35
N ASN A 707 19.97 10.78 3.51
CA ASN A 707 20.39 11.47 2.28
C ASN A 707 19.25 11.62 1.27
N PHE A 708 18.43 10.57 1.05
CA PHE A 708 17.22 10.69 0.24
C PHE A 708 16.18 11.65 0.85
N ASN A 709 16.04 11.66 2.18
CA ASN A 709 15.15 12.60 2.86
C ASN A 709 15.62 14.05 2.69
N LEU A 710 16.95 14.29 2.72
CA LEU A 710 17.52 15.60 2.42
C LEU A 710 17.12 16.09 1.02
N ILE A 711 17.24 15.24 0.00
CA ILE A 711 16.85 15.56 -1.37
C ILE A 711 15.35 15.92 -1.44
N ILE A 712 14.50 15.02 -0.97
CA ILE A 712 13.03 15.17 -1.01
C ILE A 712 12.58 16.47 -0.32
N GLU A 713 13.11 16.75 0.88
CA GLU A 713 12.72 17.93 1.65
C GLU A 713 13.33 19.22 1.10
N SER A 714 14.53 19.14 0.53
CA SER A 714 15.16 20.29 -0.16
C SER A 714 14.34 20.70 -1.39
N PHE A 715 13.99 19.77 -2.28
CA PHE A 715 13.21 20.07 -3.47
C PHE A 715 11.75 20.42 -3.13
N ARG A 716 11.18 19.83 -2.06
CA ARG A 716 9.88 20.25 -1.53
C ARG A 716 9.89 21.72 -1.12
N TRP A 717 10.89 22.13 -0.37
CA TRP A 717 11.01 23.53 0.05
C TRP A 717 11.28 24.45 -1.14
N LEU A 718 12.20 24.11 -2.02
CA LEU A 718 12.55 24.91 -3.22
C LEU A 718 11.36 25.06 -4.18
N SER A 719 10.47 24.08 -4.27
CA SER A 719 9.27 24.15 -5.10
C SER A 719 8.08 24.86 -4.44
N GLY A 720 8.27 25.38 -3.22
CA GLY A 720 7.16 26.01 -2.48
C GLY A 720 6.17 25.04 -1.86
N GLY A 721 6.54 23.78 -1.68
CA GLY A 721 5.67 22.72 -1.18
C GLY A 721 4.77 22.09 -2.25
N GLU A 722 4.94 22.51 -3.53
CA GLU A 722 4.13 21.99 -4.63
C GLU A 722 4.50 20.55 -5.00
N PHE A 723 5.78 20.22 -4.96
CA PHE A 723 6.34 18.90 -5.25
C PHE A 723 7.56 18.62 -4.34
N PRO A 724 7.80 17.37 -3.94
CA PRO A 724 6.95 16.17 -4.04
C PRO A 724 5.62 16.33 -3.33
N ILE A 725 4.63 15.55 -3.76
CA ILE A 725 3.27 15.61 -3.21
C ILE A 725 3.26 15.22 -1.71
N ASP A 726 2.59 16.00 -0.90
CA ASP A 726 2.37 15.66 0.51
C ASP A 726 1.20 14.67 0.64
N ILE A 727 1.52 13.43 1.00
CA ILE A 727 0.57 12.35 1.23
C ILE A 727 0.53 11.92 2.70
N ARG A 728 0.95 12.78 3.63
CA ARG A 728 0.98 12.42 5.05
C ARG A 728 -0.39 12.01 5.55
N ARG A 729 -0.37 11.02 6.42
CA ARG A 729 -1.53 10.45 7.08
C ARG A 729 -1.40 10.60 8.60
N PRO A 730 -2.51 10.55 9.35
CA PRO A 730 -2.45 10.55 10.80
C PRO A 730 -1.52 9.44 11.32
N HIS A 731 -0.73 9.75 12.35
CA HIS A 731 0.19 8.80 12.95
C HIS A 731 -0.54 7.63 13.62
N CYS A 732 0.06 6.44 13.55
CA CYS A 732 -0.39 5.28 14.31
C CYS A 732 -0.15 5.54 15.80
N THR A 733 -1.19 5.41 16.60
CA THR A 733 -1.08 5.52 18.08
C THR A 733 -1.07 4.17 18.77
N ASP A 734 -1.42 3.11 18.06
CA ASP A 734 -1.49 1.71 18.50
C ASP A 734 -0.22 0.92 18.11
N ASN A 735 0.94 1.55 18.33
CA ASN A 735 2.25 1.02 17.97
C ASN A 735 3.06 0.47 19.17
N LYS A 736 2.41 0.26 20.31
CA LYS A 736 3.04 -0.26 21.53
C LYS A 736 2.40 -1.56 21.97
N LEU A 737 3.20 -2.45 22.55
CA LEU A 737 2.74 -3.67 23.22
C LEU A 737 2.94 -3.57 24.72
N SER A 738 1.97 -4.09 25.50
CA SER A 738 2.04 -4.16 26.96
C SER A 738 2.52 -5.52 27.46
N ILE A 739 2.77 -6.48 26.57
CA ILE A 739 3.25 -7.83 26.90
C ILE A 739 4.58 -8.10 26.18
N GLY A 740 5.41 -8.95 26.78
CA GLY A 740 6.66 -9.44 26.20
C GLY A 740 6.66 -10.96 25.97
N VAL A 741 7.77 -11.49 25.48
CA VAL A 741 7.95 -12.93 25.19
C VAL A 741 7.63 -13.82 26.39
N LYS A 742 7.85 -13.34 27.62
CA LYS A 742 7.56 -14.08 28.87
C LYS A 742 6.07 -14.34 29.09
N ASP A 743 5.18 -13.52 28.56
CA ASP A 743 3.74 -13.61 28.76
C ASP A 743 3.05 -14.55 27.78
N ILE A 744 3.75 -14.94 26.70
CA ILE A 744 3.23 -15.80 25.62
C ILE A 744 2.75 -17.15 26.16
N GLY A 745 3.48 -17.75 27.10
CA GLY A 745 3.10 -19.03 27.70
C GLY A 745 1.74 -18.95 28.42
N THR A 746 1.50 -17.86 29.16
CA THR A 746 0.23 -17.61 29.85
C THR A 746 -0.91 -17.38 28.83
N MET A 747 -0.68 -16.59 27.79
CA MET A 747 -1.64 -16.35 26.73
C MET A 747 -2.03 -17.66 26.02
N LYS A 748 -1.06 -18.49 25.63
CA LYS A 748 -1.33 -19.80 25.02
C LYS A 748 -2.14 -20.70 25.94
N THR A 749 -1.86 -20.74 27.24
CA THR A 749 -2.61 -21.54 28.21
C THR A 749 -4.07 -21.08 28.27
N ILE A 750 -4.33 -19.79 28.31
CA ILE A 750 -5.70 -19.24 28.35
C ILE A 750 -6.46 -19.60 27.07
N PHE A 751 -5.90 -19.32 25.90
CA PHE A 751 -6.60 -19.40 24.63
C PHE A 751 -6.69 -20.85 24.10
N ILE A 752 -5.61 -21.63 24.18
CA ILE A 752 -5.56 -22.99 23.60
C ILE A 752 -6.13 -24.05 24.56
N ILE A 753 -6.00 -23.83 25.88
CA ILE A 753 -6.40 -24.85 26.87
C ILE A 753 -7.69 -24.43 27.58
N ILE A 754 -7.69 -23.28 28.28
CA ILE A 754 -8.80 -22.90 29.17
C ILE A 754 -10.09 -22.66 28.41
N ILE A 755 -10.06 -21.86 27.32
CA ILE A 755 -11.27 -21.52 26.55
C ILE A 755 -11.91 -22.78 25.92
N PRO A 756 -11.20 -23.63 25.15
CA PRO A 756 -11.80 -24.86 24.61
C PRO A 756 -12.25 -25.85 25.70
N ALA A 757 -11.45 -26.02 26.76
CA ALA A 757 -11.83 -26.88 27.89
C ALA A 757 -13.13 -26.40 28.57
N THR A 758 -13.29 -25.10 28.78
CA THR A 758 -14.52 -24.51 29.35
C THR A 758 -15.72 -24.77 28.45
N LEU A 759 -15.59 -24.59 27.13
CA LEU A 759 -16.64 -24.89 26.16
C LEU A 759 -16.99 -26.38 26.14
N LEU A 760 -16.01 -27.28 26.25
CA LEU A 760 -16.19 -28.71 26.35
C LEU A 760 -16.97 -29.06 27.60
N LEU A 761 -16.60 -28.54 28.76
CA LEU A 761 -17.26 -28.78 30.04
C LEU A 761 -18.72 -28.32 30.03
N ILE A 762 -19.02 -27.15 29.45
CA ILE A 762 -20.38 -26.65 29.27
C ILE A 762 -21.17 -27.59 28.36
N GLY A 763 -20.61 -28.02 27.24
CA GLY A 763 -21.25 -28.94 26.30
C GLY A 763 -21.56 -30.29 26.93
N VAL A 764 -20.61 -30.88 27.67
CA VAL A 764 -20.79 -32.14 28.41
C VAL A 764 -21.82 -31.97 29.51
N GLY A 765 -21.81 -30.86 30.27
CA GLY A 765 -22.81 -30.54 31.29
C GLY A 765 -24.24 -30.52 30.72
N ILE A 766 -24.47 -29.81 29.62
CA ILE A 766 -25.76 -29.74 28.94
C ILE A 766 -26.19 -31.15 28.46
N TRP A 767 -25.26 -31.96 27.94
CA TRP A 767 -25.54 -33.31 27.51
C TRP A 767 -25.95 -34.21 28.67
N PHE A 768 -25.29 -34.13 29.85
CA PHE A 768 -25.65 -34.87 31.06
C PHE A 768 -27.03 -34.46 31.61
N PHE A 769 -27.32 -33.14 31.71
CA PHE A 769 -28.63 -32.64 32.14
C PHE A 769 -29.78 -33.17 31.27
N ARG A 770 -29.58 -33.24 29.96
CA ARG A 770 -30.55 -33.78 29.01
C ARG A 770 -30.80 -35.28 29.22
N ARG A 771 -29.80 -36.08 29.56
CA ARG A 771 -29.91 -37.53 29.74
C ARG A 771 -30.64 -37.88 31.05
N ARG A 772 -30.73 -36.93 31.96
CA ARG A 772 -31.35 -37.13 33.28
C ARG A 772 -32.80 -36.67 33.33
N ASN A 773 -33.25 -35.83 32.41
CA ASN A 773 -34.64 -35.44 32.15
C ASN A 773 -35.16 -36.13 30.87
#